data_1736312b5a46b9d594d35efa1846e76e
#
_entry.id   1736312b5a46b9d594d35efa1846e76e
#
_cell.length_a   1.000
_cell.length_b   1.000
_cell.length_c   1.000
_cell.angle_alpha   90.00
_cell.angle_beta   90.00
_cell.angle_gamma   90.00
#
_symmetry.space_group_name_H-M   'P 1'
#
loop_
_entity.id
_entity.type
_entity.pdbx_description
1 polymer ?
#
loop_
_entity_poly.entity_id
_entity_poly.type
_entity_poly.pdbx_seq_one_letter_code
_entity_poly.pdbx_strand_id
1 'polypeptide(L)'
;MLSEKQKKITQYLQNSFLFITFAPKKYRINLMSDEIDDIKDSEVNGEDTTQEHSDYKPVNRFDASAVHHLSGMYQNWFLDYASYVILERAVPHIEDGLKPVQRRILHSMKRMDDGRYNKVANIVGHTMQFHPHGDASIGDALVQLGQKDLLVDTQGNWGNILTGDRAAAPRYIEARLSKFALDTVFNPKTTEWQLSYDGRNKEPITLPVKFPLLLAQGAEGIAVGLSSKILPHNFCELCDAAIAYLHGQPFHLYPDFPTGGSIDVSRYNDGQRGGVLKVRAKIEKLDNKTLVIREIPYGKTTTTLIDSILKAIEKGKIKARKVDDNTAAEVEIQVHLAPGISSDKTLDALYAFSDCEVNISPNCCVIEDNKPKFLTVSDVLRHSAEHTKALLRRELEIRKAELLEQFHFASLEKIFIEERIYKDRKFEQAPNVDAVCEHIDDRLTPYYPQFVREVTKDDILRLLEIKMQRILKFNKDKADELMARIKAEIEEIDHDLANMVEVTANWFQFLKDKYGKDHPRLTELRNFDTIEATTVVEANEKLYINRQEGFIGTGLKKDEYVCNCSDIDDIIIFYKDGKYKVIKVAEKIFVGKNVLHLAVFKKNDKRTIYNVVYRDGKKGDYFIKRFNVTSVTRDREYDLTQGTPGSRVIYFTANPNGEAEIIKITFDPSEKKKGSIFLDKDFSTILIKGRASKGNLLSRNSIHRIGLKSHGHSTLGGRKVWFDPDVNRLNYDEHGQLLGEFYNDDSILVVLKNGDYYQTNFDANNHYEDNIAIIEKYDEHKVWTAVLFDADNDGYPYMKRFTMEATKRKQNYLGDNTLSRQVLLTGEVYPRIKVTFGGNDAFREPLEIDAEQFIAVKGFKAKGKRISIWQIESIEELPPTRFPEEPAENSDDDSSSPVENLDPDAGKSEQQVRDEITGQLNLFPDEI
;
A
#
# COMPACT_ATOMS: atom_id res chain seq x y z
N MET A 1 24.97 39.71 -12.56
CA MET A 1 24.78 38.35 -12.01
C MET A 1 23.36 38.02 -11.62
N LEU A 2 22.54 38.92 -11.05
CA LEU A 2 21.12 38.70 -10.76
C LEU A 2 20.23 38.47 -11.99
N SER A 3 20.52 39.16 -13.13
CA SER A 3 19.68 39.09 -14.34
C SER A 3 19.73 37.73 -15.09
N GLU A 4 20.82 37.02 -15.00
CA GLU A 4 20.99 35.72 -15.68
C GLU A 4 20.39 34.56 -14.87
N LYS A 5 20.43 34.66 -13.54
CA LYS A 5 19.76 33.71 -12.65
C LYS A 5 18.24 33.79 -12.78
N GLN A 6 17.67 34.99 -12.89
CA GLN A 6 16.24 35.20 -13.13
C GLN A 6 15.78 34.62 -14.48
N LYS A 7 16.54 34.77 -15.54
CA LYS A 7 16.20 34.22 -16.87
C LYS A 7 16.14 32.69 -16.87
N LYS A 8 17.04 32.01 -16.17
CA LYS A 8 17.03 30.52 -16.08
C LYS A 8 15.87 29.99 -15.23
N ILE A 9 15.51 30.67 -14.14
CA ILE A 9 14.33 30.30 -13.31
C ILE A 9 13.05 30.55 -14.12
N THR A 10 12.96 31.64 -14.88
CA THR A 10 11.80 31.94 -15.73
C THR A 10 11.59 30.89 -16.82
N GLN A 11 12.65 30.37 -17.41
CA GLN A 11 12.56 29.32 -18.44
C GLN A 11 12.14 27.95 -17.84
N TYR A 12 12.56 27.68 -16.62
CA TYR A 12 12.16 26.45 -15.91
C TYR A 12 10.69 26.50 -15.47
N LEU A 13 10.23 27.65 -14.98
CA LEU A 13 8.83 27.86 -14.58
C LEU A 13 7.89 27.91 -15.79
N GLN A 14 8.30 28.45 -16.92
CA GLN A 14 7.53 28.43 -18.17
C GLN A 14 7.29 27.03 -18.70
N ASN A 15 8.26 26.12 -18.59
CA ASN A 15 8.10 24.72 -18.96
C ASN A 15 7.18 23.94 -17.99
N SER A 16 7.12 24.36 -16.72
CA SER A 16 6.19 23.77 -15.72
C SER A 16 4.76 24.30 -15.89
N PHE A 17 4.57 25.53 -16.40
CA PHE A 17 3.27 26.14 -16.66
C PHE A 17 2.47 25.47 -17.80
N LEU A 18 3.13 24.83 -18.74
CA LEU A 18 2.45 24.08 -19.81
C LEU A 18 1.65 22.88 -19.27
N PHE A 19 1.97 22.38 -18.07
CA PHE A 19 1.26 21.26 -17.46
C PHE A 19 0.01 21.65 -16.64
N ILE A 20 -0.10 22.90 -16.20
CA ILE A 20 -1.25 23.39 -15.40
C ILE A 20 -2.48 23.66 -16.28
N THR A 21 -2.28 23.84 -17.59
CA THR A 21 -3.37 24.09 -18.54
C THR A 21 -4.23 22.87 -18.86
N PHE A 22 -3.82 21.67 -18.46
CA PHE A 22 -4.54 20.40 -18.73
C PHE A 22 -5.20 19.75 -17.51
N ALA A 23 -5.29 20.45 -16.36
CA ALA A 23 -6.02 19.93 -15.21
C ALA A 23 -7.55 20.11 -15.41
N PRO A 24 -8.38 19.08 -15.11
CA PRO A 24 -9.82 19.17 -15.28
C PRO A 24 -10.41 20.30 -14.41
N LYS A 25 -11.40 21.01 -14.94
CA LYS A 25 -12.09 22.17 -14.35
C LYS A 25 -12.58 22.02 -12.89
N LYS A 26 -12.59 20.83 -12.35
CA LYS A 26 -13.08 20.50 -11.00
C LYS A 26 -12.13 20.87 -9.85
N TYR A 27 -10.85 21.12 -10.14
CA TYR A 27 -9.84 21.48 -9.13
C TYR A 27 -9.53 22.98 -9.05
N ARG A 28 -10.22 23.81 -9.84
CA ARG A 28 -9.93 25.24 -9.95
C ARG A 28 -10.61 26.13 -8.89
N ILE A 29 -11.54 25.60 -8.11
CA ILE A 29 -12.43 26.43 -7.26
C ILE A 29 -12.09 26.34 -5.76
N ASN A 30 -11.42 25.27 -5.29
CA ASN A 30 -11.18 25.07 -3.85
C ASN A 30 -9.84 25.63 -3.31
N LEU A 31 -9.01 26.24 -4.13
CA LEU A 31 -7.72 26.81 -3.68
C LEU A 31 -7.77 28.31 -3.38
N MET A 32 -8.91 28.97 -3.56
CA MET A 32 -9.06 30.41 -3.28
C MET A 32 -10.12 30.74 -2.21
N SER A 33 -10.76 29.74 -1.56
CA SER A 33 -11.80 30.00 -0.56
C SER A 33 -11.33 29.99 0.89
N ASP A 34 -10.19 29.35 1.18
CA ASP A 34 -9.80 29.10 2.57
C ASP A 34 -8.88 30.19 3.19
N GLU A 35 -8.40 31.16 2.39
CA GLU A 35 -7.59 32.28 2.92
C GLU A 35 -8.34 33.61 3.07
N ILE A 36 -9.64 33.68 2.75
CA ILE A 36 -10.41 34.95 2.83
C ILE A 36 -11.34 35.00 4.06
N ASP A 37 -11.61 33.88 4.71
CA ASP A 37 -12.54 33.83 5.86
C ASP A 37 -11.92 34.15 7.22
N ASP A 38 -10.58 34.22 7.33
CA ASP A 38 -9.89 34.53 8.62
C ASP A 38 -9.71 36.04 8.93
N ILE A 39 -10.33 36.93 8.14
CA ILE A 39 -10.19 38.41 8.37
C ILE A 39 -11.51 39.04 8.91
N LYS A 40 -12.53 38.28 9.23
CA LYS A 40 -13.82 38.85 9.61
C LYS A 40 -14.28 38.75 11.06
N ASP A 41 -13.51 38.26 11.96
CA ASP A 41 -13.92 38.26 13.38
C ASP A 41 -12.89 38.89 14.31
N SER A 42 -12.83 40.24 14.31
CA SER A 42 -12.40 41.02 15.48
C SER A 42 -13.12 42.35 15.52
N GLU A 43 -14.38 42.31 15.87
CA GLU A 43 -15.08 43.51 16.39
C GLU A 43 -14.75 43.66 17.87
N VAL A 44 -14.00 44.71 18.19
CA VAL A 44 -13.79 45.19 19.55
C VAL A 44 -14.70 46.39 19.74
N ASN A 45 -15.62 46.30 20.70
CA ASN A 45 -16.37 47.39 21.24
C ASN A 45 -15.46 48.34 22.01
N GLY A 46 -15.59 49.63 21.80
CA GLY A 46 -14.93 50.66 22.62
C GLY A 46 -15.31 52.07 22.16
N GLU A 47 -16.06 52.72 22.99
CA GLU A 47 -16.65 54.04 22.78
C GLU A 47 -15.62 55.18 22.69
N ASP A 48 -16.00 56.14 21.86
CA ASP A 48 -16.02 57.61 22.03
C ASP A 48 -14.72 58.44 21.91
N THR A 49 -14.96 59.46 21.10
CA THR A 49 -14.45 60.82 21.05
C THR A 49 -13.25 61.17 20.17
N THR A 50 -13.59 62.07 19.33
CA THR A 50 -12.96 63.26 18.74
C THR A 50 -12.75 63.20 17.22
N GLN A 51 -13.50 64.08 16.59
CA GLN A 51 -13.35 64.51 15.17
C GLN A 51 -11.95 65.11 14.97
N GLU A 52 -11.20 64.50 14.08
CA GLU A 52 -10.21 65.21 13.26
C GLU A 52 -10.46 64.91 11.81
N HIS A 53 -10.67 65.93 11.03
CA HIS A 53 -10.80 65.93 9.61
C HIS A 53 -9.55 65.32 8.93
N SER A 54 -9.64 64.08 8.53
CA SER A 54 -8.70 63.53 7.53
C SER A 54 -9.18 63.87 6.12
N ASP A 55 -8.44 64.73 5.46
CA ASP A 55 -8.59 65.00 4.04
C ASP A 55 -8.34 63.73 3.20
N TYR A 56 -9.32 62.79 3.20
CA TYR A 56 -9.30 61.67 2.27
C TYR A 56 -9.75 62.20 0.90
N LYS A 57 -8.79 62.58 0.08
CA LYS A 57 -9.02 62.77 -1.37
C LYS A 57 -9.22 61.42 -2.01
N PRO A 58 -10.38 61.12 -2.64
CA PRO A 58 -10.59 59.86 -3.34
C PRO A 58 -9.53 59.81 -4.46
N VAL A 59 -8.70 58.77 -4.42
CA VAL A 59 -7.73 58.47 -5.46
C VAL A 59 -8.47 58.37 -6.78
N ASN A 60 -8.12 59.29 -7.74
CA ASN A 60 -8.72 59.37 -9.06
C ASN A 60 -8.48 58.01 -9.74
N ARG A 61 -9.54 57.28 -10.04
CA ARG A 61 -9.50 55.90 -10.59
C ARG A 61 -8.84 55.76 -11.95
N PHE A 62 -8.29 56.85 -12.50
CA PHE A 62 -7.70 56.95 -13.85
C PHE A 62 -6.28 57.48 -13.85
N ASP A 63 -5.55 57.44 -12.74
CA ASP A 63 -4.14 57.76 -12.79
C ASP A 63 -3.41 56.61 -13.48
N ALA A 64 -3.00 56.80 -14.72
CA ALA A 64 -2.31 55.80 -15.52
C ALA A 64 -0.96 55.36 -14.92
N SER A 65 -0.40 56.19 -14.02
CA SER A 65 0.84 55.83 -13.26
C SER A 65 0.60 54.74 -12.16
N ALA A 66 -0.69 54.51 -11.76
CA ALA A 66 -1.06 53.48 -10.81
C ALA A 66 -1.59 52.17 -11.44
N VAL A 67 -1.61 52.09 -12.78
CA VAL A 67 -2.03 50.86 -13.48
C VAL A 67 -0.87 49.89 -13.56
N HIS A 68 -0.92 48.86 -12.70
CA HIS A 68 0.00 47.71 -12.79
C HIS A 68 -0.56 46.69 -13.79
N HIS A 69 0.17 46.43 -14.85
CA HIS A 69 -0.17 45.40 -15.81
C HIS A 69 -0.06 44.01 -15.14
N LEU A 70 -1.09 43.16 -15.30
CA LEU A 70 -1.12 41.83 -14.76
C LEU A 70 0.12 40.98 -15.15
N SER A 71 0.62 41.17 -16.37
CA SER A 71 1.87 40.55 -16.84
C SER A 71 3.10 40.95 -16.01
N GLY A 72 3.22 42.22 -15.62
CA GLY A 72 4.31 42.71 -14.76
C GLY A 72 4.21 42.17 -13.33
N MET A 73 2.96 42.03 -12.79
CA MET A 73 2.75 41.40 -11.50
C MET A 73 3.16 39.93 -11.50
N TYR A 74 2.81 39.16 -12.56
CA TYR A 74 3.23 37.76 -12.68
C TYR A 74 4.75 37.66 -12.96
N GLN A 75 5.32 38.54 -13.76
CA GLN A 75 6.73 38.47 -14.15
C GLN A 75 7.68 38.83 -13.00
N ASN A 76 7.29 39.79 -12.14
CA ASN A 76 8.18 40.29 -11.07
C ASN A 76 7.75 39.77 -9.71
N TRP A 77 6.54 40.10 -9.24
CA TRP A 77 6.13 39.83 -7.85
C TRP A 77 5.82 38.36 -7.58
N PHE A 78 5.11 37.72 -8.52
CA PHE A 78 4.75 36.31 -8.35
C PHE A 78 5.97 35.38 -8.49
N LEU A 79 6.89 35.68 -9.42
CA LEU A 79 8.13 34.90 -9.59
C LEU A 79 9.05 35.09 -8.40
N ASP A 80 9.19 36.32 -7.88
CA ASP A 80 10.01 36.60 -6.69
C ASP A 80 9.45 35.85 -5.47
N TYR A 81 8.10 35.91 -5.26
CA TYR A 81 7.45 35.17 -4.20
C TYR A 81 7.58 33.64 -4.38
N ALA A 82 7.36 33.12 -5.58
CA ALA A 82 7.50 31.70 -5.88
C ALA A 82 8.93 31.22 -5.62
N SER A 83 9.94 32.00 -6.06
CA SER A 83 11.35 31.72 -5.82
C SER A 83 11.68 31.70 -4.32
N TYR A 84 11.17 32.69 -3.58
CA TYR A 84 11.32 32.73 -2.12
C TYR A 84 10.71 31.52 -1.42
N VAL A 85 9.46 31.13 -1.79
CA VAL A 85 8.79 29.96 -1.19
C VAL A 85 9.55 28.67 -1.51
N ILE A 86 10.10 28.53 -2.70
CA ILE A 86 10.88 27.34 -3.10
C ILE A 86 12.20 27.28 -2.33
N LEU A 87 12.99 28.35 -2.35
CA LEU A 87 14.37 28.35 -1.85
C LEU A 87 14.45 28.54 -0.34
N GLU A 88 13.57 29.38 0.23
CA GLU A 88 13.68 29.85 1.62
C GLU A 88 12.62 29.30 2.58
N ARG A 89 11.72 28.40 2.11
CA ARG A 89 10.64 27.89 2.97
C ARG A 89 10.36 26.41 2.84
N ALA A 90 10.01 25.94 1.64
CA ALA A 90 9.31 24.66 1.48
C ALA A 90 10.21 23.48 1.18
N VAL A 91 11.30 23.69 0.41
CA VAL A 91 12.16 22.63 -0.10
C VAL A 91 13.43 22.54 0.75
N PRO A 92 13.83 21.33 1.20
CA PRO A 92 15.04 21.14 1.99
C PRO A 92 16.29 21.30 1.13
N HIS A 93 17.40 21.73 1.74
CA HIS A 93 18.71 21.80 1.10
C HIS A 93 19.36 20.42 1.08
N ILE A 94 20.08 20.07 0.02
CA ILE A 94 20.67 18.73 -0.12
C ILE A 94 21.81 18.47 0.87
N GLU A 95 22.60 19.48 1.19
CA GLU A 95 23.80 19.33 2.02
C GLU A 95 23.47 19.00 3.49
N ASP A 96 22.49 19.67 4.08
CA ASP A 96 22.11 19.45 5.48
C ASP A 96 20.75 18.79 5.66
N GLY A 97 19.98 18.61 4.60
CA GLY A 97 18.65 18.01 4.65
C GLY A 97 17.59 18.86 5.36
N LEU A 98 17.86 20.12 5.63
CA LEU A 98 17.02 20.98 6.45
C LEU A 98 16.36 22.09 5.64
N LYS A 99 15.15 22.46 6.07
CA LYS A 99 14.51 23.70 5.66
C LYS A 99 15.13 24.87 6.45
N PRO A 100 15.10 26.12 5.90
CA PRO A 100 15.68 27.26 6.59
C PRO A 100 15.22 27.48 8.03
N VAL A 101 13.91 27.28 8.33
CA VAL A 101 13.39 27.39 9.70
C VAL A 101 14.00 26.34 10.63
N GLN A 102 14.16 25.11 10.18
CA GLN A 102 14.75 24.02 10.96
C GLN A 102 16.22 24.29 11.27
N ARG A 103 16.97 24.74 10.28
CA ARG A 103 18.39 25.14 10.41
C ARG A 103 18.54 26.26 11.43
N ARG A 104 17.69 27.29 11.38
CA ARG A 104 17.70 28.41 12.31
C ARG A 104 17.33 28.00 13.73
N ILE A 105 16.39 27.06 13.90
CA ILE A 105 16.06 26.46 15.21
C ILE A 105 17.28 25.75 15.80
N LEU A 106 17.91 24.85 15.02
CA LEU A 106 19.08 24.10 15.49
C LEU A 106 20.26 25.02 15.81
N HIS A 107 20.49 26.06 14.98
CA HIS A 107 21.49 27.09 15.26
C HIS A 107 21.20 27.85 16.56
N SER A 108 19.95 28.24 16.81
CA SER A 108 19.52 28.88 18.05
C SER A 108 19.71 27.99 19.25
N MET A 109 19.30 26.70 19.13
CA MET A 109 19.52 25.74 20.22
C MET A 109 21.01 25.56 20.52
N LYS A 110 21.89 25.50 19.48
CA LYS A 110 23.34 25.39 19.68
C LYS A 110 23.94 26.61 20.35
N ARG A 111 23.46 27.81 20.07
CA ARG A 111 23.91 29.04 20.76
C ARG A 111 23.46 29.11 22.25
N MET A 112 22.36 28.45 22.58
CA MET A 112 21.80 28.39 23.92
C MET A 112 22.26 27.14 24.70
N ASP A 113 23.05 26.24 24.06
CA ASP A 113 23.39 24.93 24.58
C ASP A 113 24.31 25.01 25.80
N ASP A 114 23.77 24.66 26.95
CA ASP A 114 24.49 24.49 28.25
C ASP A 114 24.33 23.06 28.81
N GLY A 115 23.83 22.11 27.96
CA GLY A 115 23.55 20.70 28.29
C GLY A 115 22.22 20.47 29.01
N ARG A 116 21.49 21.52 29.42
CA ARG A 116 20.19 21.43 30.10
C ARG A 116 19.02 21.61 29.13
N TYR A 117 17.84 21.16 29.54
CA TYR A 117 16.60 21.44 28.85
C TYR A 117 16.23 22.93 28.92
N ASN A 118 15.83 23.48 27.78
CA ASN A 118 15.32 24.83 27.64
C ASN A 118 13.83 24.82 27.30
N LYS A 119 13.04 25.75 27.84
CA LYS A 119 11.64 25.92 27.42
C LYS A 119 11.56 26.21 25.93
N VAL A 120 10.65 25.51 25.24
CA VAL A 120 10.42 25.72 23.81
C VAL A 120 10.09 27.18 23.50
N ALA A 121 9.35 27.86 24.37
CA ALA A 121 9.09 29.30 24.25
C ALA A 121 10.38 30.15 24.19
N ASN A 122 11.43 29.80 24.96
CA ASN A 122 12.70 30.50 24.94
C ASN A 122 13.46 30.24 23.64
N ILE A 123 13.45 28.99 23.18
CA ILE A 123 14.07 28.61 21.90
C ILE A 123 13.40 29.35 20.74
N VAL A 124 12.06 29.39 20.73
CA VAL A 124 11.27 30.12 19.73
C VAL A 124 11.65 31.60 19.72
N GLY A 125 11.63 32.24 20.88
CA GLY A 125 12.00 33.64 21.02
C GLY A 125 13.43 33.94 20.56
N HIS A 126 14.41 33.07 20.88
CA HIS A 126 15.77 33.19 20.39
C HIS A 126 15.88 33.01 18.87
N THR A 127 15.08 32.07 18.29
CA THR A 127 15.08 31.80 16.84
C THR A 127 14.53 32.97 16.02
N MET A 128 13.65 33.79 16.59
CA MET A 128 13.11 35.00 15.90
C MET A 128 14.19 36.03 15.54
N GLN A 129 15.40 35.97 16.13
CA GLN A 129 16.54 36.78 15.68
C GLN A 129 17.05 36.42 14.28
N PHE A 130 16.75 35.23 13.81
CA PHE A 130 17.18 34.68 12.52
C PHE A 130 16.03 34.46 11.57
N HIS A 131 14.81 34.26 12.07
CA HIS A 131 13.65 33.86 11.24
C HIS A 131 12.60 34.98 11.23
N PRO A 132 12.31 35.60 10.04
CA PRO A 132 11.44 36.76 9.94
C PRO A 132 9.94 36.40 9.87
N HIS A 133 9.53 35.31 10.49
CA HIS A 133 8.14 34.85 10.50
C HIS A 133 7.64 34.66 11.93
N GLY A 134 6.31 34.49 12.10
CA GLY A 134 5.65 34.39 13.39
C GLY A 134 6.14 33.20 14.25
N ASP A 135 6.09 33.37 15.54
CA ASP A 135 6.50 32.43 16.57
C ASP A 135 5.81 31.06 16.48
N ALA A 136 4.53 31.05 16.06
CA ALA A 136 3.77 29.81 15.88
C ALA A 136 4.44 28.88 14.84
N SER A 137 4.91 29.43 13.71
CA SER A 137 5.58 28.63 12.67
C SER A 137 6.90 28.03 13.14
N ILE A 138 7.62 28.74 14.01
CA ILE A 138 8.86 28.23 14.64
C ILE A 138 8.54 27.13 15.64
N GLY A 139 7.50 27.35 16.46
CA GLY A 139 7.03 26.38 17.45
C GLY A 139 6.60 25.07 16.80
N ASP A 140 5.79 25.14 15.76
CA ASP A 140 5.31 23.96 15.00
C ASP A 140 6.48 23.21 14.35
N ALA A 141 7.44 23.93 13.75
CA ALA A 141 8.63 23.31 13.16
C ALA A 141 9.51 22.63 14.23
N LEU A 142 9.67 23.21 15.41
CA LEU A 142 10.40 22.58 16.52
C LEU A 142 9.67 21.35 17.06
N VAL A 143 8.34 21.38 17.16
CA VAL A 143 7.54 20.21 17.54
C VAL A 143 7.75 19.07 16.54
N GLN A 144 7.69 19.35 15.23
CA GLN A 144 7.96 18.35 14.19
C GLN A 144 9.37 17.77 14.26
N LEU A 145 10.38 18.59 14.58
CA LEU A 145 11.75 18.09 14.78
C LEU A 145 11.85 17.17 16.02
N GLY A 146 11.19 17.55 17.13
CA GLY A 146 11.17 16.74 18.34
C GLY A 146 10.44 15.41 18.20
N GLN A 147 9.34 15.40 17.43
CA GLN A 147 8.56 14.17 17.15
C GLN A 147 9.31 13.16 16.25
N LYS A 148 10.40 13.55 15.59
CA LYS A 148 11.25 12.66 14.81
C LYS A 148 12.33 11.94 15.63
N ASP A 149 12.47 12.29 16.88
CA ASP A 149 13.32 11.65 17.91
C ASP A 149 14.77 11.36 17.47
N LEU A 150 15.39 12.30 16.77
CA LEU A 150 16.77 12.15 16.29
C LEU A 150 17.66 13.33 16.70
N LEU A 151 17.26 14.56 16.39
CA LEU A 151 18.07 15.76 16.62
C LEU A 151 17.80 16.45 17.95
N VAL A 152 16.63 16.25 18.53
CA VAL A 152 16.12 16.99 19.68
C VAL A 152 15.62 16.02 20.74
N ASP A 153 16.24 16.04 21.92
CA ASP A 153 15.69 15.40 23.11
C ASP A 153 14.52 16.24 23.64
N THR A 154 13.40 15.59 23.92
CA THR A 154 12.14 16.23 24.29
C THR A 154 11.75 15.93 25.73
N GLN A 155 11.13 16.90 26.42
CA GLN A 155 10.55 16.73 27.75
C GLN A 155 9.17 17.36 27.81
N GLY A 156 8.19 16.64 28.37
CA GLY A 156 6.79 17.08 28.44
C GLY A 156 5.92 16.45 27.35
N ASN A 157 4.73 17.01 27.12
CA ASN A 157 3.80 16.50 26.11
C ASN A 157 4.05 17.15 24.75
N TRP A 158 4.72 16.43 23.87
CA TRP A 158 5.02 16.83 22.48
C TRP A 158 3.97 16.37 21.45
N GLY A 159 2.78 15.95 21.92
CA GLY A 159 1.76 15.35 21.08
C GLY A 159 2.03 13.88 20.79
N ASN A 160 1.20 13.30 19.97
CA ASN A 160 1.34 11.90 19.59
C ASN A 160 1.08 11.74 18.07
N ILE A 161 2.05 11.24 17.35
CA ILE A 161 1.98 11.03 15.89
C ILE A 161 0.98 9.92 15.52
N LEU A 162 0.67 8.98 16.42
CA LEU A 162 -0.26 7.88 16.20
C LEU A 162 -1.70 8.33 16.37
N THR A 163 -2.03 9.05 17.43
CA THR A 163 -3.39 9.54 17.70
C THR A 163 -3.70 10.87 17.02
N GLY A 164 -2.68 11.66 16.69
CA GLY A 164 -2.81 13.01 16.14
C GLY A 164 -3.01 14.08 17.19
N ASP A 165 -2.79 13.77 18.48
CA ASP A 165 -2.87 14.74 19.56
C ASP A 165 -1.80 15.82 19.39
N ARG A 166 -2.21 17.04 19.66
CA ARG A 166 -1.32 18.20 19.55
C ARG A 166 -0.37 18.30 20.74
N ALA A 167 0.81 18.85 20.49
CA ALA A 167 1.74 19.20 21.56
C ALA A 167 1.14 20.23 22.50
N ALA A 168 1.58 20.21 23.76
CA ALA A 168 1.28 21.26 24.74
C ALA A 168 1.87 22.61 24.30
N ALA A 169 1.36 23.70 24.85
CA ALA A 169 1.86 25.02 24.50
C ALA A 169 3.37 25.17 24.82
N PRO A 170 4.13 25.94 24.02
CA PRO A 170 5.59 26.07 24.10
C PRO A 170 6.16 26.44 25.51
N ARG A 171 5.35 27.06 26.37
CA ARG A 171 5.74 27.38 27.76
C ARG A 171 5.81 26.18 28.71
N TYR A 172 5.19 25.04 28.33
CA TYR A 172 5.14 23.84 29.18
C TYR A 172 6.15 22.77 28.79
N ILE A 173 6.50 22.69 27.50
CA ILE A 173 7.42 21.68 26.95
C ILE A 173 8.85 22.21 26.89
N GLU A 174 9.80 21.31 26.95
CA GLU A 174 11.23 21.62 26.99
C GLU A 174 11.98 20.79 25.97
N ALA A 175 13.09 21.35 25.47
CA ALA A 175 13.94 20.68 24.47
C ALA A 175 15.42 20.99 24.72
N ARG A 176 16.27 20.07 24.29
CA ARG A 176 17.71 20.26 24.13
C ARG A 176 18.20 19.52 22.92
N LEU A 177 19.43 19.83 22.45
CA LEU A 177 20.06 19.08 21.40
C LEU A 177 20.39 17.65 21.87
N SER A 178 20.12 16.65 21.03
CA SER A 178 20.52 15.27 21.27
C SER A 178 22.05 15.12 21.17
N LYS A 179 22.60 14.07 21.76
CA LYS A 179 24.02 13.73 21.59
C LYS A 179 24.37 13.45 20.14
N PHE A 180 23.46 12.82 19.40
CA PHE A 180 23.61 12.60 17.97
C PHE A 180 23.73 13.92 17.21
N ALA A 181 22.88 14.89 17.47
CA ALA A 181 22.95 16.20 16.85
C ALA A 181 24.28 16.93 17.15
N LEU A 182 24.76 16.85 18.39
CA LEU A 182 26.04 17.46 18.78
C LEU A 182 27.23 16.84 18.06
N ASP A 183 27.23 15.54 17.81
CA ASP A 183 28.32 14.81 17.14
C ASP A 183 28.30 15.01 15.61
N THR A 184 27.11 15.16 15.02
CA THR A 184 26.97 15.06 13.55
C THR A 184 26.65 16.35 12.84
N VAL A 185 26.06 17.35 13.53
CA VAL A 185 25.47 18.53 12.86
C VAL A 185 26.34 19.78 12.97
N PHE A 186 27.15 19.91 14.03
CA PHE A 186 27.81 21.17 14.35
C PHE A 186 29.33 21.09 14.32
N ASN A 187 29.94 21.92 13.50
CA ASN A 187 31.36 22.26 13.57
C ASN A 187 31.57 23.71 13.11
N PRO A 188 31.86 24.67 14.02
CA PRO A 188 32.03 26.08 13.66
C PRO A 188 33.16 26.36 12.66
N LYS A 189 34.18 25.47 12.60
CA LYS A 189 35.36 25.64 11.72
C LYS A 189 35.08 25.28 10.27
N THR A 190 34.10 24.39 10.04
CA THR A 190 33.69 23.97 8.67
C THR A 190 32.39 24.62 8.22
N THR A 191 31.69 25.35 9.10
CA THR A 191 30.44 26.05 8.78
C THR A 191 30.70 27.32 7.99
N GLU A 192 29.95 27.51 6.91
CA GLU A 192 29.90 28.78 6.16
C GLU A 192 28.81 29.68 6.73
N TRP A 193 29.16 30.95 6.94
CA TRP A 193 28.34 31.92 7.65
C TRP A 193 27.84 33.04 6.75
N GLN A 194 26.58 33.44 6.92
CA GLN A 194 26.00 34.63 6.31
C GLN A 194 25.39 35.54 7.37
N LEU A 195 25.03 36.77 6.98
CA LEU A 195 24.29 37.65 7.86
C LEU A 195 22.82 37.25 7.95
N SER A 196 22.22 37.37 9.14
CA SER A 196 20.78 37.23 9.33
C SER A 196 20.01 38.27 8.51
N TYR A 197 18.70 38.05 8.37
CA TYR A 197 17.81 38.92 7.59
C TYR A 197 17.89 40.42 8.01
N ASP A 198 18.20 40.70 9.27
CA ASP A 198 18.34 42.06 9.85
C ASP A 198 19.78 42.58 9.82
N GLY A 199 20.75 41.77 9.37
CA GLY A 199 22.19 42.11 9.33
C GLY A 199 22.89 42.14 10.67
N ARG A 200 22.24 41.85 11.79
CA ARG A 200 22.80 41.99 13.15
C ARG A 200 23.54 40.75 13.63
N ASN A 201 23.14 39.60 13.18
CA ASN A 201 23.68 38.31 13.60
C ASN A 201 24.28 37.55 12.42
N LYS A 202 25.07 36.51 12.71
CA LYS A 202 25.51 35.53 11.75
C LYS A 202 24.71 34.26 11.88
N GLU A 203 24.24 33.69 10.75
CA GLU A 203 23.58 32.41 10.67
C GLU A 203 24.28 31.48 9.67
N PRO A 204 24.23 30.14 9.83
CA PRO A 204 24.84 29.22 8.86
C PRO A 204 24.09 29.26 7.53
N ILE A 205 24.81 29.20 6.41
CA ILE A 205 24.23 28.98 5.08
C ILE A 205 23.64 27.58 5.04
N THR A 206 24.48 26.58 5.36
CA THR A 206 24.09 25.18 5.63
C THR A 206 24.84 24.71 6.87
N LEU A 207 24.32 23.71 7.57
CA LEU A 207 25.03 23.07 8.65
C LEU A 207 25.93 21.95 8.11
N PRO A 208 27.13 21.74 8.66
CA PRO A 208 28.05 20.69 8.22
C PRO A 208 27.63 19.32 8.72
N VAL A 209 26.54 18.78 8.19
CA VAL A 209 25.95 17.53 8.62
C VAL A 209 26.70 16.34 8.03
N LYS A 210 27.24 15.47 8.91
CA LYS A 210 28.02 14.28 8.55
C LYS A 210 27.18 12.99 8.66
N PHE A 211 25.98 13.01 8.06
CA PHE A 211 25.01 11.90 8.08
C PHE A 211 23.93 12.16 7.03
N PRO A 212 23.32 11.15 6.38
CA PRO A 212 22.23 11.33 5.42
C PRO A 212 20.90 11.72 6.09
N LEU A 213 20.92 12.88 6.76
CA LEU A 213 19.85 13.38 7.62
C LEU A 213 18.52 13.54 6.87
N LEU A 214 18.58 14.02 5.62
CA LEU A 214 17.39 14.19 4.78
C LEU A 214 16.62 12.87 4.60
N LEU A 215 17.32 11.79 4.36
CA LEU A 215 16.72 10.47 4.19
C LEU A 215 16.27 9.86 5.52
N ALA A 216 17.00 10.08 6.61
CA ALA A 216 16.62 9.57 7.92
C ALA A 216 15.32 10.22 8.44
N GLN A 217 15.19 11.53 8.28
CA GLN A 217 14.04 12.27 8.79
C GLN A 217 12.89 12.39 7.79
N GLY A 218 13.18 12.24 6.50
CA GLY A 218 12.25 12.60 5.44
C GLY A 218 11.91 14.10 5.46
N ALA A 219 11.32 14.58 4.38
CA ALA A 219 10.86 15.96 4.26
C ALA A 219 9.60 16.04 3.39
N GLU A 220 8.63 16.83 3.82
CA GLU A 220 7.45 17.14 3.02
C GLU A 220 7.26 18.65 2.95
N GLY A 221 7.01 19.17 1.76
CA GLY A 221 6.83 20.60 1.55
C GLY A 221 6.10 20.90 0.25
N ILE A 222 5.20 21.88 0.32
CA ILE A 222 4.45 22.35 -0.84
C ILE A 222 4.90 23.76 -1.13
N ALA A 223 5.44 23.96 -2.34
CA ALA A 223 5.85 25.25 -2.85
C ALA A 223 4.99 25.67 -4.04
N VAL A 224 5.26 26.82 -4.60
CA VAL A 224 4.57 27.31 -5.81
C VAL A 224 5.07 26.52 -7.03
N GLY A 225 4.20 25.69 -7.61
CA GLY A 225 4.52 24.87 -8.79
C GLY A 225 5.40 23.64 -8.52
N LEU A 226 5.90 23.47 -7.30
CA LEU A 226 6.76 22.39 -6.88
C LEU A 226 6.29 21.80 -5.54
N SER A 227 6.57 20.53 -5.34
CA SER A 227 6.42 19.88 -4.04
C SER A 227 7.60 18.96 -3.78
N SER A 228 7.96 18.77 -2.53
CA SER A 228 8.90 17.77 -2.09
C SER A 228 8.18 16.79 -1.17
N LYS A 229 8.36 15.48 -1.40
CA LYS A 229 7.89 14.41 -0.52
C LYS A 229 8.92 13.30 -0.49
N ILE A 230 9.86 13.46 0.45
CA ILE A 230 10.95 12.52 0.71
C ILE A 230 10.55 11.72 1.93
N LEU A 231 10.48 10.41 1.79
CA LEU A 231 10.05 9.50 2.85
C LEU A 231 11.22 9.19 3.80
N PRO A 232 10.95 8.93 5.08
CA PRO A 232 11.99 8.52 6.03
C PRO A 232 12.49 7.11 5.74
N HIS A 233 13.76 6.84 6.07
CA HIS A 233 14.45 5.57 5.92
C HIS A 233 15.12 5.16 7.21
N ASN A 234 15.39 3.87 7.36
CA ASN A 234 15.99 3.32 8.56
C ASN A 234 17.42 3.83 8.79
N PHE A 235 17.72 4.21 10.02
CA PHE A 235 19.01 4.76 10.43
C PHE A 235 20.19 3.81 10.14
N CYS A 236 20.05 2.53 10.51
CA CYS A 236 21.09 1.53 10.33
C CYS A 236 21.32 1.21 8.84
N GLU A 237 20.23 1.08 8.07
CA GLU A 237 20.29 0.81 6.63
C GLU A 237 20.94 1.97 5.86
N LEU A 238 20.74 3.21 6.31
CA LEU A 238 21.42 4.37 5.72
C LEU A 238 22.92 4.34 5.96
N CYS A 239 23.36 3.96 7.17
CA CYS A 239 24.79 3.77 7.46
C CYS A 239 25.38 2.64 6.60
N ASP A 240 24.72 1.48 6.54
CA ASP A 240 25.17 0.33 5.73
C ASP A 240 25.24 0.68 4.24
N ALA A 241 24.24 1.37 3.71
CA ALA A 241 24.20 1.79 2.32
C ALA A 241 25.29 2.82 1.99
N ALA A 242 25.60 3.74 2.93
CA ALA A 242 26.69 4.70 2.77
C ALA A 242 28.06 3.98 2.76
N ILE A 243 28.28 3.02 3.65
CA ILE A 243 29.51 2.18 3.67
C ILE A 243 29.62 1.37 2.38
N ALA A 244 28.55 0.71 1.95
CA ALA A 244 28.52 -0.07 0.71
C ALA A 244 28.86 0.81 -0.51
N TYR A 245 28.27 2.02 -0.60
CA TYR A 245 28.59 2.98 -1.67
C TYR A 245 30.08 3.35 -1.68
N LEU A 246 30.65 3.69 -0.53
CA LEU A 246 32.06 4.11 -0.41
C LEU A 246 33.01 3.01 -0.88
N HIS A 247 32.66 1.74 -0.67
CA HIS A 247 33.41 0.58 -1.16
C HIS A 247 33.02 0.14 -2.58
N GLY A 248 32.16 0.89 -3.28
CA GLY A 248 31.73 0.58 -4.66
C GLY A 248 30.78 -0.63 -4.76
N GLN A 249 30.12 -1.00 -3.68
CA GLN A 249 29.15 -2.09 -3.64
C GLN A 249 27.73 -1.58 -3.97
N PRO A 250 26.87 -2.42 -4.55
CA PRO A 250 25.47 -2.06 -4.78
C PRO A 250 24.70 -1.99 -3.46
N PHE A 251 23.73 -1.09 -3.39
CA PHE A 251 22.84 -0.95 -2.24
C PHE A 251 21.41 -0.68 -2.71
N HIS A 252 20.44 -0.97 -1.85
CA HIS A 252 19.02 -0.64 -2.03
C HIS A 252 18.49 -0.04 -0.74
N LEU A 253 17.68 1.02 -0.88
CA LEU A 253 17.04 1.68 0.24
C LEU A 253 15.52 1.73 0.05
N TYR A 254 14.80 1.34 1.07
CA TYR A 254 13.35 1.40 1.11
C TYR A 254 12.88 2.18 2.33
N PRO A 255 11.77 2.94 2.21
CA PRO A 255 11.24 3.70 3.33
C PRO A 255 10.99 2.84 4.57
N ASP A 256 11.18 3.47 5.73
CA ASP A 256 10.86 2.93 7.04
C ASP A 256 10.08 3.97 7.83
N PHE A 257 8.89 3.60 8.31
CA PHE A 257 7.95 4.54 8.90
C PHE A 257 7.87 4.37 10.41
N PRO A 258 7.84 5.45 11.19
CA PRO A 258 7.70 5.39 12.65
C PRO A 258 6.34 4.81 13.10
N THR A 259 5.36 4.73 12.21
CA THR A 259 4.05 4.12 12.47
C THR A 259 4.00 2.62 12.19
N GLY A 260 5.10 2.02 11.69
CA GLY A 260 5.15 0.62 11.29
C GLY A 260 4.36 0.34 10.01
N GLY A 261 3.62 -0.75 10.00
CA GLY A 261 2.83 -1.21 8.87
C GLY A 261 3.62 -2.06 7.87
N SER A 262 2.99 -2.38 6.76
CA SER A 262 3.63 -3.12 5.66
C SER A 262 3.65 -2.28 4.39
N ILE A 263 4.69 -2.45 3.56
CA ILE A 263 4.83 -1.69 2.31
C ILE A 263 5.12 -2.60 1.13
N ASP A 264 4.48 -2.27 0.00
CA ASP A 264 4.79 -2.83 -1.31
C ASP A 264 5.61 -1.82 -2.11
N VAL A 265 6.86 -2.18 -2.36
CA VAL A 265 7.88 -1.35 -3.02
C VAL A 265 8.03 -1.66 -4.51
N SER A 266 7.24 -2.58 -5.07
CA SER A 266 7.36 -3.04 -6.48
C SER A 266 7.31 -1.90 -7.50
N ARG A 267 6.68 -0.77 -7.15
CA ARG A 267 6.53 0.41 -8.00
C ARG A 267 7.15 1.67 -7.40
N TYR A 268 8.03 1.53 -6.42
CA TYR A 268 8.64 2.66 -5.69
C TYR A 268 9.51 3.55 -6.57
N ASN A 269 10.22 2.98 -7.55
CA ASN A 269 11.09 3.69 -8.50
C ASN A 269 12.11 4.62 -7.82
N ASP A 270 12.77 4.12 -6.77
CA ASP A 270 13.83 4.83 -6.02
C ASP A 270 13.42 6.27 -5.59
N GLY A 271 12.16 6.45 -5.20
CA GLY A 271 11.65 7.74 -4.73
C GLY A 271 11.43 8.81 -5.80
N GLN A 272 11.57 8.48 -7.07
CA GLN A 272 11.33 9.43 -8.17
C GLN A 272 9.87 9.75 -8.36
N ARG A 273 9.62 10.92 -8.93
CA ARG A 273 8.29 11.36 -9.35
C ARG A 273 7.65 10.33 -10.31
N GLY A 274 6.43 9.90 -10.00
CA GLY A 274 5.72 8.86 -10.74
C GLY A 274 5.84 7.48 -10.11
N GLY A 275 6.77 7.27 -9.17
CA GLY A 275 6.76 6.12 -8.30
C GLY A 275 5.54 6.09 -7.39
N VAL A 276 5.12 4.90 -6.98
CA VAL A 276 4.00 4.69 -6.05
C VAL A 276 4.38 3.60 -5.06
N LEU A 277 4.21 3.91 -3.80
CA LEU A 277 4.36 3.00 -2.68
C LEU A 277 2.98 2.70 -2.11
N LYS A 278 2.62 1.44 -1.93
CA LYS A 278 1.42 1.06 -1.18
C LYS A 278 1.79 0.78 0.27
N VAL A 279 1.02 1.35 1.18
CA VAL A 279 1.22 1.15 2.63
C VAL A 279 -0.05 0.57 3.21
N ARG A 280 0.05 -0.54 3.92
CA ARG A 280 -1.05 -1.22 4.61
C ARG A 280 -0.88 -1.16 6.12
N ALA A 281 -1.99 -0.97 6.81
CA ALA A 281 -2.10 -1.21 8.24
C ALA A 281 -1.79 -2.68 8.56
N LYS A 282 -1.21 -2.96 9.72
CA LYS A 282 -1.09 -4.32 10.22
C LYS A 282 -2.35 -4.69 10.97
N ILE A 283 -3.10 -5.64 10.42
CA ILE A 283 -4.37 -6.10 10.96
C ILE A 283 -4.24 -7.57 11.33
N GLU A 284 -4.62 -7.91 12.55
CA GLU A 284 -4.59 -9.26 13.09
C GLU A 284 -6.01 -9.76 13.36
N LYS A 285 -6.25 -11.04 13.19
CA LYS A 285 -7.50 -11.70 13.56
C LYS A 285 -7.41 -12.13 15.03
N LEU A 286 -8.13 -11.46 15.92
CA LEU A 286 -8.19 -11.82 17.33
C LEU A 286 -9.08 -13.05 17.53
N ASP A 287 -10.23 -13.04 16.88
CA ASP A 287 -11.19 -14.13 16.80
C ASP A 287 -12.03 -14.03 15.51
N ASN A 288 -12.96 -14.97 15.28
CA ASN A 288 -13.80 -14.96 14.06
C ASN A 288 -14.78 -13.77 13.98
N LYS A 289 -14.86 -12.93 15.02
CA LYS A 289 -15.78 -11.79 15.10
C LYS A 289 -15.07 -10.45 15.30
N THR A 290 -13.74 -10.46 15.55
CA THR A 290 -13.00 -9.27 15.90
C THR A 290 -11.67 -9.22 15.16
N LEU A 291 -11.47 -8.15 14.38
CA LEU A 291 -10.18 -7.79 13.79
C LEU A 291 -9.55 -6.68 14.63
N VAL A 292 -8.23 -6.72 14.80
CA VAL A 292 -7.47 -5.70 15.55
C VAL A 292 -6.41 -5.08 14.66
N ILE A 293 -6.41 -3.75 14.57
CA ILE A 293 -5.38 -2.99 13.86
C ILE A 293 -4.32 -2.64 14.90
N ARG A 294 -3.08 -3.11 14.64
CA ARG A 294 -1.92 -2.91 15.52
C ARG A 294 -0.99 -1.81 15.06
N GLU A 295 -0.91 -1.58 13.75
CA GLU A 295 -0.07 -0.53 13.17
C GLU A 295 -0.87 0.19 12.07
N ILE A 296 -0.67 1.51 11.96
CA ILE A 296 -1.42 2.36 11.03
C ILE A 296 -0.55 2.79 9.84
N PRO A 297 -1.13 3.05 8.67
CA PRO A 297 -0.39 3.53 7.52
C PRO A 297 0.23 4.92 7.77
N TYR A 298 1.42 5.14 7.26
CA TYR A 298 2.14 6.41 7.36
C TYR A 298 1.29 7.59 6.86
N GLY A 299 1.28 8.67 7.65
CA GLY A 299 0.50 9.88 7.37
C GLY A 299 -0.98 9.79 7.75
N LYS A 300 -1.39 8.72 8.45
CA LYS A 300 -2.71 8.58 9.06
C LYS A 300 -2.58 8.55 10.58
N THR A 301 -3.65 8.96 11.27
CA THR A 301 -3.80 8.85 12.72
C THR A 301 -4.91 7.86 13.04
N THR A 302 -4.96 7.34 14.28
CA THR A 302 -6.04 6.43 14.70
C THR A 302 -7.41 7.07 14.47
N THR A 303 -7.57 8.35 14.82
CA THR A 303 -8.81 9.10 14.60
C THR A 303 -9.20 9.15 13.12
N THR A 304 -8.28 9.53 12.22
CA THR A 304 -8.58 9.63 10.78
C THR A 304 -8.85 8.27 10.15
N LEU A 305 -8.17 7.22 10.63
CA LEU A 305 -8.39 5.84 10.17
C LEU A 305 -9.76 5.33 10.59
N ILE A 306 -10.14 5.52 11.86
CA ILE A 306 -11.46 5.14 12.39
C ILE A 306 -12.57 5.90 11.62
N ASP A 307 -12.43 7.20 11.42
CA ASP A 307 -13.38 7.99 10.61
C ASP A 307 -13.55 7.44 9.19
N SER A 308 -12.46 7.00 8.57
CA SER A 308 -12.47 6.37 7.26
C SER A 308 -13.24 5.04 7.27
N ILE A 309 -12.99 4.20 8.28
CA ILE A 309 -13.69 2.91 8.47
C ILE A 309 -15.18 3.15 8.73
N LEU A 310 -15.53 4.07 9.62
CA LEU A 310 -16.93 4.41 9.92
C LEU A 310 -17.68 4.90 8.67
N LYS A 311 -17.07 5.77 7.87
CA LYS A 311 -17.63 6.21 6.58
C LYS A 311 -17.85 5.05 5.59
N ALA A 312 -16.97 4.04 5.61
CA ALA A 312 -17.14 2.86 4.77
C ALA A 312 -18.25 1.93 5.31
N ILE A 313 -18.43 1.85 6.63
CA ILE A 313 -19.54 1.14 7.29
C ILE A 313 -20.88 1.83 6.97
N GLU A 314 -20.97 3.15 7.10
CA GLU A 314 -22.19 3.92 6.77
C GLU A 314 -22.61 3.75 5.30
N LYS A 315 -21.64 3.65 4.39
CA LYS A 315 -21.88 3.35 2.97
C LYS A 315 -22.18 1.86 2.71
N GLY A 316 -22.20 1.01 3.74
CA GLY A 316 -22.47 -0.42 3.63
C GLY A 316 -21.37 -1.23 2.92
N LYS A 317 -20.17 -0.66 2.74
CA LYS A 317 -19.03 -1.34 2.10
C LYS A 317 -18.27 -2.26 3.04
N ILE A 318 -18.29 -1.95 4.34
CA ILE A 318 -17.74 -2.75 5.41
C ILE A 318 -18.88 -3.10 6.37
N LYS A 319 -19.02 -4.36 6.72
CA LYS A 319 -20.07 -4.82 7.65
C LYS A 319 -19.50 -5.08 9.02
N ALA A 320 -19.21 -4.01 9.74
CA ALA A 320 -18.86 -4.06 11.15
C ALA A 320 -20.01 -3.52 12.01
N ARG A 321 -20.12 -4.04 13.21
CA ARG A 321 -21.11 -3.63 14.22
C ARG A 321 -20.63 -2.42 15.02
N LYS A 322 -19.33 -2.38 15.34
CA LYS A 322 -18.72 -1.40 16.23
C LYS A 322 -17.23 -1.31 15.92
N VAL A 323 -16.63 -0.14 16.13
CA VAL A 323 -15.19 0.09 16.12
C VAL A 323 -14.83 0.72 17.45
N ASP A 324 -13.88 0.14 18.17
CA ASP A 324 -13.40 0.62 19.47
C ASP A 324 -11.93 1.02 19.35
N ASP A 325 -11.58 2.18 19.90
CA ASP A 325 -10.20 2.66 20.00
C ASP A 325 -9.70 2.41 21.43
N ASN A 326 -8.81 1.46 21.58
CA ASN A 326 -8.14 1.11 22.83
C ASN A 326 -6.66 1.54 22.83
N THR A 327 -6.29 2.41 21.88
CA THR A 327 -4.91 2.88 21.69
C THR A 327 -4.38 3.56 22.96
N ALA A 328 -3.23 3.10 23.44
CA ALA A 328 -2.51 3.68 24.56
C ALA A 328 -1.06 4.00 24.14
N ALA A 329 -0.06 3.25 24.60
CA ALA A 329 1.32 3.36 24.11
C ALA A 329 1.47 2.75 22.70
N GLU A 330 0.71 1.70 22.43
CA GLU A 330 0.64 1.01 21.14
C GLU A 330 -0.76 1.17 20.55
N VAL A 331 -0.84 1.08 19.23
CA VAL A 331 -2.12 1.16 18.52
C VAL A 331 -2.93 -0.12 18.75
N GLU A 332 -4.17 0.04 19.17
CA GLU A 332 -5.15 -1.02 19.29
C GLU A 332 -6.54 -0.53 18.89
N ILE A 333 -6.91 -0.75 17.62
CA ILE A 333 -8.25 -0.44 17.11
C ILE A 333 -8.96 -1.76 16.85
N GLN A 334 -10.04 -2.04 17.59
CA GLN A 334 -10.83 -3.25 17.45
C GLN A 334 -12.04 -3.02 16.54
N VAL A 335 -12.16 -3.83 15.49
CA VAL A 335 -13.28 -3.81 14.54
C VAL A 335 -14.13 -5.06 14.78
N HIS A 336 -15.31 -4.88 15.37
CA HIS A 336 -16.25 -5.95 15.67
C HIS A 336 -17.17 -6.22 14.48
N LEU A 337 -17.12 -7.44 13.95
CA LEU A 337 -17.84 -7.84 12.75
C LEU A 337 -19.33 -8.05 13.05
N ALA A 338 -20.18 -7.87 12.04
CA ALA A 338 -21.57 -8.26 12.11
C ALA A 338 -21.70 -9.80 12.07
N PRO A 339 -22.73 -10.39 12.70
CA PRO A 339 -22.93 -11.84 12.66
C PRO A 339 -23.03 -12.37 11.23
N GLY A 340 -22.39 -13.50 10.96
CA GLY A 340 -22.42 -14.18 9.65
C GLY A 340 -21.57 -13.51 8.57
N ILE A 341 -20.61 -12.66 8.95
CA ILE A 341 -19.66 -12.01 8.03
C ILE A 341 -18.27 -12.62 8.19
N SER A 342 -17.64 -12.97 7.06
CA SER A 342 -16.29 -13.53 7.03
C SER A 342 -15.25 -12.48 7.46
N SER A 343 -14.35 -12.87 8.36
CA SER A 343 -13.23 -12.06 8.80
C SER A 343 -12.29 -11.73 7.64
N ASP A 344 -12.00 -12.70 6.75
CA ASP A 344 -11.08 -12.52 5.63
C ASP A 344 -11.65 -11.57 4.58
N LYS A 345 -12.93 -11.70 4.22
CA LYS A 345 -13.60 -10.74 3.33
C LYS A 345 -13.67 -9.34 3.93
N THR A 346 -13.82 -9.22 5.24
CA THR A 346 -13.82 -7.91 5.90
C THR A 346 -12.41 -7.32 5.95
N LEU A 347 -11.38 -8.14 6.12
CA LEU A 347 -9.99 -7.70 6.03
C LEU A 347 -9.70 -7.08 4.66
N ASP A 348 -10.09 -7.77 3.58
CA ASP A 348 -9.96 -7.25 2.22
C ASP A 348 -10.81 -5.98 2.00
N ALA A 349 -12.01 -5.91 2.59
CA ALA A 349 -12.86 -4.73 2.53
C ALA A 349 -12.24 -3.54 3.28
N LEU A 350 -11.57 -3.75 4.40
CA LEU A 350 -10.84 -2.71 5.12
C LEU A 350 -9.73 -2.13 4.24
N TYR A 351 -8.94 -2.95 3.56
CA TYR A 351 -7.92 -2.47 2.63
C TYR A 351 -8.49 -1.79 1.39
N ALA A 352 -9.60 -2.32 0.83
CA ALA A 352 -10.19 -1.78 -0.41
C ALA A 352 -10.98 -0.48 -0.23
N PHE A 353 -11.61 -0.25 0.94
CA PHE A 353 -12.61 0.82 1.13
C PHE A 353 -12.32 1.78 2.27
N SER A 354 -11.23 1.60 2.99
CA SER A 354 -10.80 2.52 4.04
C SER A 354 -9.33 2.93 3.88
N ASP A 355 -8.88 3.80 4.75
CA ASP A 355 -7.48 4.24 4.79
C ASP A 355 -6.52 3.18 5.39
N CYS A 356 -6.99 1.92 5.58
CA CYS A 356 -6.11 0.80 5.94
C CYS A 356 -5.10 0.45 4.84
N GLU A 357 -5.36 0.78 3.58
CA GLU A 357 -4.39 0.82 2.50
C GLU A 357 -4.33 2.22 1.91
N VAL A 358 -3.15 2.81 1.84
CA VAL A 358 -2.92 4.12 1.23
C VAL A 358 -1.82 4.05 0.17
N ASN A 359 -1.97 4.87 -0.88
CA ASN A 359 -0.95 5.03 -1.89
C ASN A 359 -0.16 6.31 -1.61
N ILE A 360 1.16 6.21 -1.53
CA ILE A 360 2.06 7.35 -1.36
C ILE A 360 2.87 7.51 -2.64
N SER A 361 2.86 8.73 -3.20
CA SER A 361 3.69 9.07 -4.37
C SER A 361 4.85 9.92 -3.88
N PRO A 362 6.08 9.39 -3.85
CA PRO A 362 7.27 10.15 -3.49
C PRO A 362 7.61 11.19 -4.56
N ASN A 363 8.35 12.20 -4.16
CA ASN A 363 8.90 13.22 -5.06
C ASN A 363 10.13 13.83 -4.39
N CYS A 364 11.29 13.31 -4.71
CA CYS A 364 12.54 13.78 -4.12
C CYS A 364 13.01 15.06 -4.81
N CYS A 365 12.51 16.20 -4.31
CA CYS A 365 12.90 17.53 -4.75
C CYS A 365 13.73 18.21 -3.64
N VAL A 366 14.92 18.68 -3.97
CA VAL A 366 15.89 19.33 -3.06
C VAL A 366 16.42 20.61 -3.65
N ILE A 367 17.01 21.46 -2.82
CA ILE A 367 17.77 22.63 -3.28
C ILE A 367 19.26 22.28 -3.30
N GLU A 368 19.88 22.48 -4.45
CA GLU A 368 21.32 22.37 -4.67
C GLU A 368 21.77 23.55 -5.53
N ASP A 369 22.83 24.25 -5.14
CA ASP A 369 23.33 25.46 -5.82
C ASP A 369 22.25 26.54 -6.06
N ASN A 370 21.36 26.76 -5.08
CA ASN A 370 20.21 27.67 -5.18
C ASN A 370 19.25 27.33 -6.34
N LYS A 371 19.10 26.03 -6.68
CA LYS A 371 18.16 25.54 -7.71
C LYS A 371 17.45 24.30 -7.20
N PRO A 372 16.14 24.15 -7.51
CA PRO A 372 15.45 22.89 -7.26
C PRO A 372 15.96 21.80 -8.21
N LYS A 373 16.34 20.65 -7.66
CA LYS A 373 16.70 19.44 -8.39
C LYS A 373 15.79 18.28 -7.98
N PHE A 374 15.48 17.41 -8.95
CA PHE A 374 14.75 16.16 -8.73
C PHE A 374 15.75 15.01 -8.82
N LEU A 375 15.93 14.31 -7.73
CA LEU A 375 16.93 13.25 -7.59
C LEU A 375 16.24 11.91 -7.23
N THR A 376 17.01 10.82 -7.26
CA THR A 376 16.63 9.57 -6.64
C THR A 376 17.05 9.57 -5.17
N VAL A 377 16.48 8.64 -4.38
CA VAL A 377 16.92 8.39 -3.00
C VAL A 377 18.39 7.94 -2.99
N SER A 378 18.78 7.10 -3.95
CA SER A 378 20.16 6.65 -4.10
C SER A 378 21.12 7.81 -4.42
N ASP A 379 20.70 8.81 -5.23
CA ASP A 379 21.54 9.98 -5.54
C ASP A 379 21.73 10.88 -4.31
N VAL A 380 20.68 11.05 -3.52
CA VAL A 380 20.75 11.81 -2.24
C VAL A 380 21.70 11.13 -1.26
N LEU A 381 21.65 9.79 -1.15
CA LEU A 381 22.61 9.06 -0.32
C LEU A 381 24.06 9.24 -0.79
N ARG A 382 24.30 9.07 -2.10
CA ARG A 382 25.63 9.26 -2.70
C ARG A 382 26.16 10.67 -2.40
N HIS A 383 25.34 11.69 -2.62
CA HIS A 383 25.71 13.08 -2.31
C HIS A 383 26.04 13.23 -0.81
N SER A 384 25.23 12.70 0.09
CA SER A 384 25.45 12.81 1.53
C SER A 384 26.74 12.08 1.96
N ALA A 385 27.04 10.91 1.39
CA ALA A 385 28.27 10.18 1.69
C ALA A 385 29.52 10.94 1.21
N GLU A 386 29.51 11.48 -0.01
CA GLU A 386 30.61 12.30 -0.52
C GLU A 386 30.75 13.62 0.24
N HIS A 387 29.62 14.26 0.60
CA HIS A 387 29.64 15.47 1.43
C HIS A 387 30.24 15.18 2.83
N THR A 388 29.85 14.08 3.46
CA THR A 388 30.42 13.62 4.74
C THR A 388 31.94 13.42 4.61
N LYS A 389 32.40 12.75 3.57
CA LYS A 389 33.81 12.53 3.27
C LYS A 389 34.57 13.86 3.08
N ALA A 390 33.98 14.82 2.36
CA ALA A 390 34.57 16.14 2.16
C ALA A 390 34.67 16.93 3.49
N LEU A 391 33.64 16.85 4.34
CA LEU A 391 33.65 17.48 5.66
C LEU A 391 34.71 16.88 6.59
N LEU A 392 34.80 15.56 6.66
CA LEU A 392 35.81 14.87 7.47
C LEU A 392 37.22 15.21 6.97
N ARG A 393 37.45 15.22 5.66
CA ARG A 393 38.71 15.67 5.07
C ARG A 393 39.03 17.09 5.52
N ARG A 394 38.09 18.01 5.42
CA ARG A 394 38.26 19.40 5.81
C ARG A 394 38.57 19.56 7.29
N GLU A 395 37.92 18.79 8.15
CA GLU A 395 38.20 18.74 9.59
C GLU A 395 39.65 18.28 9.87
N LEU A 396 40.12 17.22 9.21
CA LEU A 396 41.50 16.73 9.31
C LEU A 396 42.51 17.74 8.79
N GLU A 397 42.26 18.41 7.67
CA GLU A 397 43.13 19.46 7.12
C GLU A 397 43.26 20.65 8.08
N ILE A 398 42.14 21.10 8.67
CA ILE A 398 42.15 22.15 9.68
C ILE A 398 42.94 21.71 10.91
N ARG A 399 42.71 20.48 11.40
CA ARG A 399 43.43 19.96 12.56
C ARG A 399 44.93 19.84 12.29
N LYS A 400 45.32 19.38 11.11
CA LYS A 400 46.72 19.32 10.68
C LYS A 400 47.34 20.70 10.67
N ALA A 401 46.64 21.69 10.11
CA ALA A 401 47.17 23.10 10.08
C ALA A 401 47.33 23.64 11.50
N GLU A 402 46.40 23.38 12.40
CA GLU A 402 46.52 23.79 13.80
C GLU A 402 47.71 23.11 14.53
N LEU A 403 47.93 21.84 14.27
CA LEU A 403 49.06 21.08 14.84
C LEU A 403 50.39 21.56 14.25
N LEU A 404 50.46 21.86 12.97
CA LEU A 404 51.65 22.44 12.35
C LEU A 404 52.01 23.81 12.95
N GLU A 405 51.01 24.66 13.19
CA GLU A 405 51.19 25.93 13.89
C GLU A 405 51.65 25.74 15.34
N GLN A 406 51.09 24.76 16.04
CA GLN A 406 51.52 24.42 17.43
C GLN A 406 52.96 23.89 17.44
N PHE A 407 53.31 23.03 16.48
CA PHE A 407 54.65 22.48 16.33
C PHE A 407 55.64 23.60 16.00
N HIS A 408 55.34 24.50 15.06
CA HIS A 408 56.14 25.66 14.69
C HIS A 408 56.44 26.53 15.89
N PHE A 409 55.39 26.95 16.66
CA PHE A 409 55.58 27.78 17.82
C PHE A 409 56.34 27.08 18.95
N ALA A 410 56.09 25.78 19.19
CA ALA A 410 56.81 24.98 20.18
C ALA A 410 58.31 24.87 19.83
N SER A 411 58.65 24.78 18.55
CA SER A 411 60.04 24.76 18.03
C SER A 411 60.71 26.11 18.24
N LEU A 412 60.04 27.22 17.94
CA LEU A 412 60.54 28.57 18.20
C LEU A 412 60.73 28.82 19.71
N GLU A 413 59.75 28.47 20.53
CA GLU A 413 59.85 28.60 21.99
C GLU A 413 61.01 27.80 22.58
N LYS A 414 61.21 26.58 22.14
CA LYS A 414 62.32 25.71 22.55
C LYS A 414 63.65 26.35 22.25
N ILE A 415 63.88 26.80 21.01
CA ILE A 415 65.12 27.38 20.56
C ILE A 415 65.36 28.72 21.26
N PHE A 416 64.34 29.58 21.40
CA PHE A 416 64.40 30.86 22.10
C PHE A 416 64.84 30.73 23.55
N ILE A 417 64.37 29.67 24.26
CA ILE A 417 64.73 29.41 25.64
C ILE A 417 66.06 28.64 25.80
N GLU A 418 66.35 27.65 24.97
CA GLU A 418 67.66 26.88 25.03
C GLU A 418 68.85 27.76 24.68
N GLU A 419 68.72 28.53 23.60
CA GLU A 419 69.75 29.45 23.17
C GLU A 419 69.81 30.70 24.05
N ARG A 420 68.93 30.85 24.99
CA ARG A 420 68.80 31.98 25.96
C ARG A 420 68.79 33.37 25.27
N ILE A 421 68.18 33.44 24.10
CA ILE A 421 68.09 34.67 23.27
C ILE A 421 67.57 35.85 24.09
N TYR A 422 66.69 35.64 24.99
CA TYR A 422 66.12 36.64 25.94
C TYR A 422 67.17 37.19 26.94
N LYS A 423 68.41 36.64 27.02
CA LYS A 423 69.51 37.13 27.84
C LYS A 423 70.63 37.71 27.02
N ASP A 424 70.52 37.82 25.75
CA ASP A 424 71.56 38.44 24.94
C ASP A 424 71.64 39.95 25.21
N ARG A 425 72.86 40.45 25.29
CA ARG A 425 73.11 41.88 25.58
C ARG A 425 72.45 42.82 24.56
N LYS A 426 72.33 42.43 23.30
CA LYS A 426 71.61 43.19 22.26
C LYS A 426 70.10 43.18 22.47
N PHE A 427 69.53 42.12 23.03
CA PHE A 427 68.10 42.03 23.40
C PHE A 427 67.84 42.98 24.58
N GLU A 428 68.65 42.94 25.65
CA GLU A 428 68.46 43.77 26.84
C GLU A 428 68.67 45.28 26.59
N GLN A 429 69.51 45.65 25.65
CA GLN A 429 69.85 47.01 25.31
C GLN A 429 69.15 47.57 24.08
N ALA A 430 68.20 46.87 23.48
CA ALA A 430 67.50 47.30 22.28
C ALA A 430 66.66 48.57 22.57
N PRO A 431 66.74 49.59 21.68
CA PRO A 431 66.04 50.84 21.87
C PRO A 431 64.52 50.77 21.69
N ASN A 432 64.03 49.80 20.98
CA ASN A 432 62.60 49.61 20.70
C ASN A 432 62.29 48.17 20.40
N VAL A 433 60.95 47.80 20.34
CA VAL A 433 60.47 46.41 20.06
C VAL A 433 60.92 45.96 18.71
N ASP A 434 60.97 46.80 17.70
CA ASP A 434 61.38 46.42 16.34
C ASP A 434 62.86 45.96 16.29
N ALA A 435 63.76 46.61 17.01
CA ALA A 435 65.16 46.20 17.14
C ALA A 435 65.33 44.90 17.93
N VAL A 436 64.40 44.62 18.88
CA VAL A 436 64.32 43.30 19.56
C VAL A 436 63.89 42.23 18.57
N CYS A 437 62.85 42.51 17.76
CA CYS A 437 62.37 41.56 16.75
C CYS A 437 63.45 41.23 15.73
N GLU A 438 64.18 42.22 15.19
CA GLU A 438 65.30 41.98 14.25
C GLU A 438 66.41 41.15 14.91
N HIS A 439 66.76 41.41 16.16
CA HIS A 439 67.74 40.60 16.85
C HIS A 439 67.30 39.16 17.07
N ILE A 440 66.02 38.93 17.43
CA ILE A 440 65.49 37.56 17.59
C ILE A 440 65.51 36.86 16.23
N ASP A 441 65.12 37.51 15.17
CA ASP A 441 65.12 36.98 13.80
C ASP A 441 66.52 36.57 13.36
N ASP A 442 67.51 37.46 13.54
CA ASP A 442 68.93 37.17 13.26
C ASP A 442 69.42 35.90 14.03
N ARG A 443 68.99 35.77 15.28
CA ARG A 443 69.38 34.64 16.10
C ARG A 443 68.69 33.36 15.74
N LEU A 444 67.48 33.42 15.23
CA LEU A 444 66.71 32.27 14.77
C LEU A 444 67.10 31.84 13.34
N THR A 445 67.70 32.71 12.54
CA THR A 445 68.12 32.42 11.12
C THR A 445 68.86 31.10 10.95
N PRO A 446 69.84 30.67 11.77
CA PRO A 446 70.55 29.37 11.64
C PRO A 446 69.59 28.16 11.79
N TYR A 447 68.45 28.31 12.40
CA TYR A 447 67.50 27.27 12.71
C TYR A 447 66.28 27.22 11.70
N TYR A 448 66.23 28.16 10.76
CA TYR A 448 65.13 28.26 9.74
C TYR A 448 64.87 26.93 9.02
N PRO A 449 65.88 26.14 8.63
CA PRO A 449 65.62 24.87 7.97
C PRO A 449 64.90 23.84 8.85
N GLN A 450 64.78 24.05 10.14
CA GLN A 450 64.07 23.16 11.08
C GLN A 450 62.61 23.55 11.29
N PHE A 451 62.20 24.74 10.83
CA PHE A 451 60.85 25.23 11.01
C PHE A 451 59.94 24.79 9.87
N VAL A 452 58.67 24.65 10.17
CA VAL A 452 57.62 24.23 9.20
C VAL A 452 57.35 25.31 8.15
N ARG A 453 57.48 26.56 8.52
CA ARG A 453 57.28 27.73 7.68
C ARG A 453 58.25 28.89 8.07
N GLU A 454 58.26 29.91 7.24
CA GLU A 454 59.02 31.16 7.57
C GLU A 454 58.54 31.79 8.88
N VAL A 455 59.47 32.31 9.62
CA VAL A 455 59.19 33.02 10.87
C VAL A 455 58.64 34.41 10.54
N THR A 456 57.55 34.76 11.14
CA THR A 456 56.87 36.04 10.96
C THR A 456 57.13 36.95 12.15
N LYS A 457 57.00 38.28 11.92
CA LYS A 457 57.10 39.25 13.03
C LYS A 457 56.08 38.94 14.15
N ASP A 458 54.89 38.45 13.83
CA ASP A 458 53.87 38.08 14.80
C ASP A 458 54.34 36.90 15.65
N ASP A 459 55.06 35.92 15.06
CA ASP A 459 55.60 34.80 15.84
C ASP A 459 56.64 35.30 16.83
N ILE A 460 57.49 36.25 16.42
CA ILE A 460 58.49 36.87 17.32
C ILE A 460 57.79 37.65 18.42
N LEU A 461 56.73 38.43 18.11
CA LEU A 461 55.98 39.17 19.11
C LEU A 461 55.35 38.21 20.14
N ARG A 462 54.83 37.05 19.69
CA ARG A 462 54.31 36.00 20.59
C ARG A 462 55.39 35.40 21.47
N LEU A 463 56.66 35.29 21.01
CA LEU A 463 57.77 34.86 21.85
C LEU A 463 58.04 35.86 22.98
N LEU A 464 57.89 37.18 22.72
CA LEU A 464 58.02 38.22 23.74
C LEU A 464 56.90 38.21 24.79
N GLU A 465 55.77 37.66 24.52
CA GLU A 465 54.68 37.51 25.46
C GLU A 465 54.87 36.34 26.42
N ILE A 466 55.93 35.50 26.25
CA ILE A 466 56.20 34.36 27.12
C ILE A 466 56.55 34.85 28.54
N LYS A 467 55.74 34.43 29.50
CA LYS A 467 55.96 34.82 30.91
C LYS A 467 57.24 34.21 31.45
N MET A 468 58.02 34.99 32.18
CA MET A 468 59.27 34.55 32.81
C MET A 468 59.07 33.26 33.64
N GLN A 469 57.92 33.09 34.31
CA GLN A 469 57.60 31.85 35.04
C GLN A 469 57.62 30.60 34.14
N ARG A 470 57.25 30.73 32.85
CA ARG A 470 57.27 29.64 31.85
C ARG A 470 58.70 29.30 31.43
N ILE A 471 59.55 30.32 31.29
CA ILE A 471 60.99 30.17 31.02
C ILE A 471 61.71 29.45 32.15
N LEU A 472 61.44 29.88 33.42
CA LEU A 472 62.03 29.25 34.62
C LEU A 472 61.60 27.81 34.86
N LYS A 473 60.41 27.42 34.40
CA LYS A 473 59.88 26.07 34.51
C LYS A 473 60.08 25.26 33.22
N PHE A 474 60.78 25.78 32.26
CA PHE A 474 61.01 25.06 30.99
C PHE A 474 61.80 23.75 31.25
N ASN A 475 61.28 22.67 30.74
CA ASN A 475 61.92 21.36 30.79
C ASN A 475 62.05 20.84 29.32
N LYS A 476 63.27 20.68 28.91
CA LYS A 476 63.61 20.23 27.54
C LYS A 476 62.95 18.87 27.18
N ASP A 477 63.02 17.91 28.05
CA ASP A 477 62.51 16.56 27.81
C ASP A 477 60.99 16.57 27.57
N LYS A 478 60.26 17.40 28.34
CA LYS A 478 58.84 17.61 28.18
C LYS A 478 58.48 18.37 26.89
N ALA A 479 59.33 19.30 26.46
CA ALA A 479 59.12 20.00 25.18
C ALA A 479 59.38 19.02 24.01
N ASP A 480 60.39 18.23 24.07
CA ASP A 480 60.68 17.15 23.08
C ASP A 480 59.56 16.12 23.03
N GLU A 481 59.09 15.66 24.19
CA GLU A 481 57.94 14.75 24.27
C GLU A 481 56.64 15.31 23.65
N LEU A 482 56.35 16.60 23.93
CA LEU A 482 55.24 17.29 23.31
C LEU A 482 55.37 17.39 21.78
N MET A 483 56.56 17.78 21.32
CA MET A 483 56.82 17.84 19.85
C MET A 483 56.71 16.49 19.19
N ALA A 484 57.27 15.44 19.81
CA ALA A 484 57.12 14.07 19.28
C ALA A 484 55.66 13.62 19.19
N ARG A 485 54.87 13.94 20.23
CA ARG A 485 53.42 13.62 20.22
C ARG A 485 52.69 14.37 19.11
N ILE A 486 52.90 15.70 18.94
CA ILE A 486 52.32 16.49 17.86
C ILE A 486 52.72 15.90 16.49
N LYS A 487 54.00 15.52 16.32
CA LYS A 487 54.45 14.93 15.07
C LYS A 487 53.75 13.59 14.77
N ALA A 488 53.64 12.70 15.79
CA ALA A 488 52.92 11.44 15.61
C ALA A 488 51.41 11.67 15.27
N GLU A 489 50.77 12.68 15.87
CA GLU A 489 49.37 13.04 15.53
C GLU A 489 49.28 13.57 14.09
N ILE A 490 50.26 14.34 13.62
CA ILE A 490 50.31 14.78 12.20
C ILE A 490 50.50 13.60 11.26
N GLU A 491 51.35 12.64 11.57
CA GLU A 491 51.57 11.43 10.76
C GLU A 491 50.30 10.57 10.71
N GLU A 492 49.57 10.43 11.80
CA GLU A 492 48.27 9.76 11.83
C GLU A 492 47.25 10.48 10.95
N ILE A 493 47.14 11.81 11.05
CA ILE A 493 46.25 12.59 10.17
C ILE A 493 46.64 12.46 8.70
N ASP A 494 47.94 12.40 8.36
CA ASP A 494 48.39 12.20 6.98
C ASP A 494 48.02 10.83 6.44
N HIS A 495 48.11 9.79 7.28
CA HIS A 495 47.63 8.46 6.97
C HIS A 495 46.11 8.47 6.71
N ASP A 496 45.33 9.14 7.56
CA ASP A 496 43.88 9.25 7.44
C ASP A 496 43.47 10.04 6.18
N LEU A 497 44.17 11.14 5.86
CA LEU A 497 43.95 11.91 4.65
C LEU A 497 44.24 11.11 3.37
N ALA A 498 45.19 10.16 3.41
CA ALA A 498 45.47 9.25 2.32
C ALA A 498 44.38 8.14 2.16
N ASN A 499 43.66 7.80 3.26
CA ASN A 499 42.70 6.72 3.32
C ASN A 499 41.27 7.18 3.63
N MET A 500 40.83 8.27 3.01
CA MET A 500 39.54 8.92 3.34
C MET A 500 38.30 8.03 3.17
N VAL A 501 38.34 6.99 2.32
CA VAL A 501 37.24 6.04 2.18
C VAL A 501 37.03 5.27 3.47
N GLU A 502 38.13 4.71 4.02
CA GLU A 502 38.06 3.93 5.28
C GLU A 502 37.70 4.83 6.47
N VAL A 503 38.26 6.05 6.55
CA VAL A 503 37.91 7.02 7.59
C VAL A 503 36.41 7.34 7.58
N THR A 504 35.83 7.53 6.39
CA THR A 504 34.41 7.83 6.23
C THR A 504 33.53 6.59 6.51
N ALA A 505 33.95 5.41 6.09
CA ALA A 505 33.26 4.15 6.40
C ALA A 505 33.24 3.89 7.92
N ASN A 506 34.41 4.08 8.59
CA ASN A 506 34.52 3.97 10.05
C ASN A 506 33.66 5.00 10.78
N TRP A 507 33.48 6.21 10.24
CA TRP A 507 32.55 7.20 10.78
C TRP A 507 31.12 6.70 10.78
N PHE A 508 30.63 6.17 9.65
CA PHE A 508 29.29 5.61 9.57
C PHE A 508 29.10 4.37 10.45
N GLN A 509 30.14 3.51 10.55
CA GLN A 509 30.13 2.39 11.48
C GLN A 509 30.04 2.85 12.93
N PHE A 510 30.84 3.85 13.32
CA PHE A 510 30.75 4.47 14.65
C PHE A 510 29.36 4.99 14.98
N LEU A 511 28.71 5.69 14.03
CA LEU A 511 27.35 6.19 14.23
C LEU A 511 26.35 5.04 14.42
N LYS A 512 26.48 3.98 13.61
CA LYS A 512 25.62 2.80 13.72
C LYS A 512 25.80 2.08 15.06
N ASP A 513 27.02 1.90 15.53
CA ASP A 513 27.30 1.20 16.77
C ASP A 513 26.84 2.00 18.00
N LYS A 514 26.96 3.35 17.95
CA LYS A 514 26.64 4.23 19.05
C LYS A 514 25.14 4.52 19.17
N TYR A 515 24.44 4.71 18.04
CA TYR A 515 23.06 5.20 18.00
C TYR A 515 22.06 4.21 17.38
N GLY A 516 22.53 3.22 16.61
CA GLY A 516 21.66 2.35 15.81
C GLY A 516 20.77 1.41 16.62
N LYS A 517 21.12 1.10 17.87
CA LYS A 517 20.37 0.17 18.74
C LYS A 517 18.93 0.64 19.00
N ASP A 518 18.72 1.94 19.04
CA ASP A 518 17.43 2.56 19.33
C ASP A 518 16.57 2.77 18.06
N HIS A 519 17.08 2.37 16.88
CA HIS A 519 16.44 2.56 15.59
C HIS A 519 16.31 1.25 14.77
N PRO A 520 15.58 0.23 15.30
CA PRO A 520 15.28 -0.98 14.51
C PRO A 520 14.34 -0.63 13.35
N ARG A 521 14.33 -1.47 12.29
CA ARG A 521 13.33 -1.32 11.24
C ARG A 521 11.94 -1.67 11.76
N LEU A 522 10.98 -0.79 11.53
CA LEU A 522 9.60 -0.93 11.98
C LEU A 522 8.67 -1.40 10.85
N THR A 523 8.89 -0.95 9.62
CA THR A 523 8.01 -1.22 8.48
C THR A 523 8.40 -2.52 7.77
N GLU A 524 7.44 -3.42 7.57
CA GLU A 524 7.64 -4.71 6.91
C GLU A 524 7.56 -4.58 5.38
N LEU A 525 8.53 -5.19 4.67
CA LEU A 525 8.53 -5.25 3.21
C LEU A 525 7.71 -6.47 2.76
N ARG A 526 6.64 -6.24 1.99
CA ARG A 526 5.78 -7.31 1.43
C ARG A 526 5.32 -6.96 0.01
N ASN A 527 5.11 -7.98 -0.81
CA ASN A 527 4.33 -7.82 -2.04
C ASN A 527 2.85 -7.98 -1.72
N PHE A 528 2.03 -7.07 -2.20
CA PHE A 528 0.59 -7.13 -1.93
C PHE A 528 -0.16 -7.74 -3.10
N ASP A 529 -1.03 -8.72 -2.80
CA ASP A 529 -2.01 -9.19 -3.75
C ASP A 529 -2.97 -8.08 -4.14
N THR A 530 -3.36 -8.07 -5.42
CA THR A 530 -4.29 -7.09 -5.93
C THR A 530 -5.70 -7.45 -5.47
N ILE A 531 -6.25 -6.69 -4.54
CA ILE A 531 -7.63 -6.82 -4.09
C ILE A 531 -8.53 -6.15 -5.14
N GLU A 532 -9.36 -6.94 -5.83
CA GLU A 532 -10.39 -6.41 -6.71
C GLU A 532 -11.60 -5.96 -5.86
N ALA A 533 -11.81 -4.65 -5.76
CA ALA A 533 -12.90 -4.07 -4.97
C ALA A 533 -14.29 -4.65 -5.34
N THR A 534 -14.47 -5.08 -6.58
CA THR A 534 -15.72 -5.69 -7.06
C THR A 534 -15.99 -7.08 -6.50
N THR A 535 -14.95 -7.82 -6.09
CA THR A 535 -15.12 -9.17 -5.51
C THR A 535 -15.42 -9.13 -4.02
N VAL A 536 -15.04 -8.04 -3.36
CA VAL A 536 -15.14 -7.88 -1.92
C VAL A 536 -16.46 -7.19 -1.50
N VAL A 537 -17.05 -6.37 -2.39
CA VAL A 537 -18.30 -5.67 -2.11
C VAL A 537 -19.49 -6.64 -2.15
N GLU A 538 -20.23 -6.68 -1.07
CA GLU A 538 -21.51 -7.36 -1.06
C GLU A 538 -22.59 -6.55 -1.80
N ALA A 539 -23.47 -7.27 -2.51
CA ALA A 539 -24.63 -6.70 -3.22
C ALA A 539 -25.70 -6.22 -2.21
N ASN A 540 -25.54 -5.00 -1.72
CA ASN A 540 -26.41 -4.37 -0.70
C ASN A 540 -27.54 -3.53 -1.27
N GLU A 541 -27.54 -3.28 -2.57
CA GLU A 541 -28.55 -2.53 -3.30
C GLU A 541 -29.40 -3.43 -4.18
N LYS A 542 -30.63 -3.00 -4.47
CA LYS A 542 -31.55 -3.74 -5.36
C LYS A 542 -31.71 -2.97 -6.66
N LEU A 543 -31.45 -3.62 -7.77
CA LEU A 543 -31.64 -3.04 -9.12
C LEU A 543 -33.05 -3.28 -9.60
N TYR A 544 -33.68 -2.25 -10.14
CA TYR A 544 -35.03 -2.27 -10.71
C TYR A 544 -35.02 -1.76 -12.14
N ILE A 545 -36.02 -2.18 -12.94
CA ILE A 545 -36.22 -1.71 -14.30
C ILE A 545 -37.65 -1.29 -14.55
N ASN A 546 -37.86 -0.11 -15.16
CA ASN A 546 -39.11 0.30 -15.78
C ASN A 546 -39.00 0.09 -17.31
N ARG A 547 -39.50 -1.07 -17.80
CA ARG A 547 -39.40 -1.41 -19.22
C ARG A 547 -40.25 -0.51 -20.13
N GLN A 548 -41.33 0.09 -19.60
CA GLN A 548 -42.24 0.97 -20.38
C GLN A 548 -41.60 2.31 -20.65
N GLU A 549 -41.01 2.89 -19.63
CA GLU A 549 -40.36 4.21 -19.70
C GLU A 549 -38.89 4.12 -20.13
N GLY A 550 -38.23 2.96 -19.93
CA GLY A 550 -36.86 2.73 -20.30
C GLY A 550 -35.85 3.24 -19.27
N PHE A 551 -36.19 3.20 -17.97
CA PHE A 551 -35.31 3.55 -16.87
C PHE A 551 -34.87 2.33 -16.07
N ILE A 552 -33.64 2.36 -15.58
CA ILE A 552 -33.13 1.40 -14.59
C ILE A 552 -32.51 2.17 -13.41
N GLY A 553 -32.43 1.54 -12.25
CA GLY A 553 -31.77 2.12 -11.08
C GLY A 553 -32.18 1.53 -9.77
N THR A 554 -31.44 1.89 -8.71
CA THR A 554 -31.69 1.42 -7.33
C THR A 554 -32.82 2.19 -6.66
N GLY A 555 -33.15 3.41 -7.12
CA GLY A 555 -34.22 4.24 -6.62
C GLY A 555 -35.63 3.87 -7.11
N LEU A 556 -35.78 2.96 -8.07
CA LEU A 556 -37.03 2.59 -8.72
C LEU A 556 -37.79 1.49 -7.96
N LYS A 557 -37.98 1.62 -6.66
CA LYS A 557 -38.54 0.57 -5.76
C LYS A 557 -39.95 0.09 -6.06
N LYS A 558 -40.69 0.76 -6.95
CA LYS A 558 -42.08 0.41 -7.38
C LYS A 558 -42.10 -0.39 -8.68
N ASP A 559 -40.94 -0.51 -9.38
CA ASP A 559 -40.82 -1.13 -10.68
C ASP A 559 -40.35 -2.60 -10.56
N GLU A 560 -40.13 -3.26 -11.68
CA GLU A 560 -39.70 -4.67 -11.74
C GLU A 560 -38.32 -4.85 -11.10
N TYR A 561 -38.22 -5.69 -10.06
CA TYR A 561 -36.94 -6.10 -9.46
C TYR A 561 -36.17 -7.01 -10.40
N VAL A 562 -34.87 -6.77 -10.53
CA VAL A 562 -33.97 -7.53 -11.41
C VAL A 562 -33.02 -8.41 -10.62
N CYS A 563 -32.16 -7.81 -9.82
CA CYS A 563 -31.13 -8.50 -9.04
C CYS A 563 -30.59 -7.61 -7.90
N ASN A 564 -29.86 -8.20 -6.98
CA ASN A 564 -29.05 -7.44 -6.05
C ASN A 564 -27.78 -6.96 -6.76
N CYS A 565 -27.31 -5.77 -6.41
CA CYS A 565 -26.09 -5.17 -6.95
C CYS A 565 -25.41 -4.30 -5.89
N SER A 566 -24.26 -3.77 -6.20
CA SER A 566 -23.54 -2.77 -5.43
C SER A 566 -23.50 -1.44 -6.19
N ASP A 567 -23.24 -0.34 -5.48
CA ASP A 567 -23.07 1.01 -6.06
C ASP A 567 -21.85 1.13 -7.00
N ILE A 568 -20.92 0.17 -6.93
CA ILE A 568 -19.72 0.13 -7.77
C ILE A 568 -19.86 -0.81 -8.96
N ASP A 569 -20.90 -1.63 -9.01
CA ASP A 569 -21.11 -2.60 -10.09
C ASP A 569 -21.38 -1.94 -11.43
N ASP A 570 -21.06 -2.69 -12.46
CA ASP A 570 -21.45 -2.38 -13.84
C ASP A 570 -22.64 -3.25 -14.23
N ILE A 571 -23.54 -2.71 -15.03
CA ILE A 571 -24.73 -3.41 -15.54
C ILE A 571 -24.59 -3.60 -17.03
N ILE A 572 -24.71 -4.84 -17.50
CA ILE A 572 -24.81 -5.17 -18.93
C ILE A 572 -26.26 -5.17 -19.34
N ILE A 573 -26.56 -4.56 -20.49
CA ILE A 573 -27.91 -4.41 -21.01
C ILE A 573 -27.94 -4.85 -22.46
N PHE A 574 -28.80 -5.81 -22.80
CA PHE A 574 -29.05 -6.28 -24.14
C PHE A 574 -30.41 -5.77 -24.63
N TYR A 575 -30.48 -5.40 -25.91
CA TYR A 575 -31.68 -4.89 -26.58
C TYR A 575 -32.20 -5.82 -27.66
N LYS A 576 -33.49 -5.69 -27.97
CA LYS A 576 -34.16 -6.50 -28.99
C LYS A 576 -33.62 -6.29 -30.40
N ASP A 577 -33.01 -5.15 -30.69
CA ASP A 577 -32.37 -4.84 -31.98
C ASP A 577 -30.95 -5.44 -32.12
N GLY A 578 -30.47 -6.14 -31.10
CA GLY A 578 -29.16 -6.79 -31.09
C GLY A 578 -28.03 -5.91 -30.56
N LYS A 579 -28.31 -4.71 -30.12
CA LYS A 579 -27.31 -3.88 -29.43
C LYS A 579 -27.15 -4.27 -27.97
N TYR A 580 -26.01 -3.93 -27.38
CA TYR A 580 -25.78 -4.03 -25.96
C TYR A 580 -24.75 -3.02 -25.50
N LYS A 581 -24.81 -2.65 -24.23
CA LYS A 581 -23.86 -1.75 -23.59
C LYS A 581 -23.68 -2.11 -22.12
N VAL A 582 -22.60 -1.61 -21.52
CA VAL A 582 -22.35 -1.70 -20.09
C VAL A 582 -22.32 -0.28 -19.51
N ILE A 583 -23.04 -0.08 -18.41
CA ILE A 583 -23.10 1.19 -17.70
C ILE A 583 -22.87 0.96 -16.20
N LYS A 584 -22.52 2.03 -15.48
CA LYS A 584 -22.39 1.98 -14.01
C LYS A 584 -23.79 2.01 -13.35
N VAL A 585 -23.92 1.31 -12.20
CA VAL A 585 -25.12 1.43 -11.34
C VAL A 585 -25.36 2.88 -10.96
N ALA A 586 -26.63 3.31 -10.98
CA ALA A 586 -27.07 4.63 -10.57
C ALA A 586 -28.46 4.56 -9.94
N GLU A 587 -28.87 5.60 -9.19
CA GLU A 587 -30.21 5.65 -8.59
C GLU A 587 -31.32 5.61 -9.65
N LYS A 588 -31.16 6.34 -10.75
CA LYS A 588 -32.08 6.35 -11.91
C LYS A 588 -31.32 6.81 -13.15
N ILE A 589 -31.31 5.97 -14.18
CA ILE A 589 -30.69 6.28 -15.47
C ILE A 589 -31.57 5.82 -16.62
N PHE A 590 -31.68 6.65 -17.67
CA PHE A 590 -32.39 6.28 -18.89
C PHE A 590 -31.49 5.41 -19.78
N VAL A 591 -31.98 4.24 -20.10
CA VAL A 591 -31.25 3.27 -20.93
C VAL A 591 -31.93 3.00 -22.28
N GLY A 592 -33.12 3.46 -22.44
CA GLY A 592 -33.94 3.24 -23.66
C GLY A 592 -34.95 2.09 -23.49
N LYS A 593 -35.85 2.04 -24.44
CA LYS A 593 -36.92 1.02 -24.50
C LYS A 593 -36.40 -0.25 -25.17
N ASN A 594 -37.19 -1.31 -25.14
CA ASN A 594 -36.87 -2.61 -25.78
C ASN A 594 -35.69 -3.36 -25.15
N VAL A 595 -35.45 -3.17 -23.86
CA VAL A 595 -34.49 -3.98 -23.10
C VAL A 595 -34.94 -5.43 -23.10
N LEU A 596 -34.02 -6.30 -23.54
CA LEU A 596 -34.22 -7.73 -23.61
C LEU A 596 -33.79 -8.43 -22.35
N HIS A 597 -32.54 -8.15 -21.92
CA HIS A 597 -31.94 -8.72 -20.72
C HIS A 597 -31.05 -7.67 -20.04
N LEU A 598 -30.99 -7.75 -18.73
CA LEU A 598 -30.09 -6.93 -17.96
C LEU A 598 -29.63 -7.68 -16.70
N ALA A 599 -28.34 -7.55 -16.36
CA ALA A 599 -27.71 -8.20 -15.22
C ALA A 599 -26.46 -7.44 -14.76
N VAL A 600 -25.95 -7.77 -13.57
CA VAL A 600 -24.61 -7.29 -13.14
C VAL A 600 -23.55 -7.86 -14.08
N PHE A 601 -22.68 -6.98 -14.59
CA PHE A 601 -21.57 -7.35 -15.44
C PHE A 601 -20.32 -7.66 -14.64
N LYS A 602 -19.82 -8.88 -14.73
CA LYS A 602 -18.55 -9.30 -14.14
C LYS A 602 -17.47 -9.26 -15.22
N LYS A 603 -16.47 -8.41 -15.03
CA LYS A 603 -15.30 -8.32 -15.92
C LYS A 603 -14.50 -9.62 -15.85
N ASN A 604 -14.01 -10.08 -17.02
CA ASN A 604 -13.26 -11.33 -17.19
C ASN A 604 -14.05 -12.62 -16.90
N ASP A 605 -15.39 -12.55 -16.74
CA ASP A 605 -16.22 -13.74 -16.59
C ASP A 605 -16.27 -14.51 -17.92
N LYS A 606 -15.67 -15.71 -17.91
CA LYS A 606 -15.67 -16.64 -19.05
C LYS A 606 -16.80 -17.68 -18.96
N ARG A 607 -17.47 -17.80 -17.80
CA ARG A 607 -18.48 -18.82 -17.55
C ARG A 607 -19.90 -18.41 -17.96
N THR A 608 -20.22 -17.12 -17.91
CA THR A 608 -21.52 -16.63 -18.39
C THR A 608 -21.56 -16.64 -19.92
N ILE A 609 -22.34 -17.58 -20.48
CA ILE A 609 -22.54 -17.75 -21.92
C ILE A 609 -23.91 -17.26 -22.31
N TYR A 610 -23.97 -16.49 -23.38
CA TYR A 610 -25.21 -16.00 -23.97
C TYR A 610 -25.55 -16.86 -25.21
N ASN A 611 -26.72 -17.51 -25.17
CA ASN A 611 -27.27 -18.28 -26.29
C ASN A 611 -28.27 -17.41 -27.03
N VAL A 612 -28.07 -17.20 -28.31
CA VAL A 612 -28.82 -16.24 -29.12
C VAL A 612 -29.22 -16.78 -30.45
N VAL A 613 -30.48 -16.53 -30.81
CA VAL A 613 -30.98 -16.63 -32.22
C VAL A 613 -31.40 -15.22 -32.65
N TYR A 614 -30.87 -14.76 -33.76
CA TYR A 614 -31.25 -13.46 -34.32
C TYR A 614 -31.53 -13.55 -35.83
N ARG A 615 -32.35 -12.61 -36.33
CA ARG A 615 -32.61 -12.42 -37.77
C ARG A 615 -31.74 -11.25 -38.24
N ASP A 616 -31.05 -11.42 -39.33
CA ASP A 616 -30.18 -10.42 -39.97
C ASP A 616 -30.96 -9.58 -40.97
N GLY A 617 -31.36 -8.36 -40.60
CA GLY A 617 -32.20 -7.47 -41.40
C GLY A 617 -33.72 -7.78 -41.35
N LYS A 618 -34.54 -6.98 -42.03
CA LYS A 618 -36.02 -7.09 -41.97
C LYS A 618 -36.57 -8.38 -42.59
N LYS A 619 -35.92 -8.92 -43.62
CA LYS A 619 -36.31 -10.14 -44.35
C LYS A 619 -35.14 -11.11 -44.52
N GLY A 620 -34.08 -10.97 -43.69
CA GLY A 620 -32.88 -11.77 -43.82
C GLY A 620 -32.95 -13.12 -43.11
N ASP A 621 -31.82 -13.86 -43.21
CA ASP A 621 -31.65 -15.19 -42.65
C ASP A 621 -31.59 -15.18 -41.13
N TYR A 622 -31.84 -16.33 -40.53
CA TYR A 622 -31.74 -16.53 -39.09
C TYR A 622 -30.43 -17.20 -38.75
N PHE A 623 -29.75 -16.65 -37.74
CA PHE A 623 -28.47 -17.17 -37.26
C PHE A 623 -28.58 -17.54 -35.79
N ILE A 624 -27.83 -18.59 -35.40
CA ILE A 624 -27.69 -19.10 -34.04
C ILE A 624 -26.24 -18.96 -33.58
N LYS A 625 -26.02 -18.53 -32.39
CA LYS A 625 -24.66 -18.43 -31.81
C LYS A 625 -24.64 -18.50 -30.30
N ARG A 626 -23.46 -18.86 -29.77
CA ARG A 626 -23.09 -18.80 -28.37
C ARG A 626 -21.89 -17.90 -28.22
N PHE A 627 -21.86 -17.03 -27.19
CA PHE A 627 -20.73 -16.16 -26.93
C PHE A 627 -20.69 -15.72 -25.47
N ASN A 628 -19.52 -15.26 -25.00
CA ASN A 628 -19.34 -14.55 -23.74
C ASN A 628 -18.98 -13.09 -23.97
N VAL A 629 -19.04 -12.29 -22.89
CA VAL A 629 -18.62 -10.89 -22.86
C VAL A 629 -17.67 -10.69 -21.69
N THR A 630 -16.37 -10.77 -21.95
CA THR A 630 -15.32 -10.69 -20.91
C THR A 630 -14.84 -9.26 -20.64
N SER A 631 -14.84 -8.41 -21.68
CA SER A 631 -14.40 -7.01 -21.55
C SER A 631 -15.14 -6.09 -22.51
N VAL A 632 -15.53 -4.92 -21.99
CA VAL A 632 -16.18 -3.85 -22.77
C VAL A 632 -15.78 -2.49 -22.21
N THR A 633 -15.84 -1.45 -23.04
CA THR A 633 -15.72 -0.07 -22.59
C THR A 633 -17.08 0.41 -22.12
N ARG A 634 -17.16 1.02 -20.93
CA ARG A 634 -18.40 1.61 -20.39
C ARG A 634 -18.99 2.64 -21.35
N ASP A 635 -20.30 2.72 -21.37
CA ASP A 635 -21.11 3.68 -22.13
C ASP A 635 -20.99 3.58 -23.66
N ARG A 636 -20.23 2.60 -24.15
CA ARG A 636 -20.11 2.31 -25.59
C ARG A 636 -21.15 1.26 -26.01
N GLU A 637 -21.85 1.52 -27.10
CA GLU A 637 -22.74 0.54 -27.73
C GLU A 637 -21.94 -0.43 -28.58
N TYR A 638 -22.31 -1.71 -28.48
CA TYR A 638 -21.82 -2.83 -29.29
C TYR A 638 -22.99 -3.52 -29.96
N ASP A 639 -22.75 -4.18 -31.08
CA ASP A 639 -23.75 -4.94 -31.81
C ASP A 639 -23.36 -6.43 -31.77
N LEU A 640 -24.33 -7.27 -31.42
CA LEU A 640 -24.19 -8.74 -31.46
C LEU A 640 -24.63 -9.32 -32.79
N THR A 641 -25.31 -8.53 -33.67
CA THR A 641 -25.68 -8.92 -35.07
C THR A 641 -24.58 -8.48 -36.04
N GLN A 642 -24.87 -8.45 -37.32
CA GLN A 642 -23.93 -7.92 -38.32
C GLN A 642 -24.15 -6.43 -38.63
N GLY A 643 -24.99 -5.74 -37.84
CA GLY A 643 -25.29 -4.32 -38.01
C GLY A 643 -26.25 -4.04 -39.20
N THR A 644 -26.82 -5.05 -39.79
CA THR A 644 -27.79 -4.88 -40.90
C THR A 644 -29.05 -4.17 -40.36
N PRO A 645 -29.51 -3.06 -40.98
CA PRO A 645 -30.69 -2.35 -40.50
C PRO A 645 -31.94 -3.26 -40.46
N GLY A 646 -32.60 -3.26 -39.28
CA GLY A 646 -33.78 -4.10 -39.03
C GLY A 646 -33.49 -5.50 -38.52
N SER A 647 -32.24 -5.76 -38.15
CA SER A 647 -31.87 -6.98 -37.42
C SER A 647 -32.62 -7.06 -36.08
N ARG A 648 -32.95 -8.25 -35.64
CA ARG A 648 -33.70 -8.45 -34.39
C ARG A 648 -33.33 -9.77 -33.72
N VAL A 649 -33.14 -9.73 -32.42
CA VAL A 649 -32.99 -10.92 -31.56
C VAL A 649 -34.36 -11.55 -31.37
N ILE A 650 -34.48 -12.84 -31.65
CA ILE A 650 -35.71 -13.64 -31.58
C ILE A 650 -35.70 -14.54 -30.32
N TYR A 651 -34.53 -15.04 -29.93
CA TYR A 651 -34.32 -15.85 -28.74
C TYR A 651 -33.04 -15.41 -28.03
N PHE A 652 -33.08 -15.40 -26.71
CA PHE A 652 -31.94 -14.99 -25.90
C PHE A 652 -32.03 -15.66 -24.52
N THR A 653 -30.95 -16.27 -24.06
CA THR A 653 -30.74 -16.70 -22.69
C THR A 653 -29.36 -16.33 -22.21
N ALA A 654 -29.24 -16.07 -20.91
CA ALA A 654 -27.98 -15.86 -20.22
C ALA A 654 -27.75 -17.03 -19.26
N ASN A 655 -26.63 -17.73 -19.47
CA ASN A 655 -26.35 -19.00 -18.83
C ASN A 655 -25.07 -18.86 -17.98
N PRO A 656 -25.18 -18.64 -16.65
CA PRO A 656 -24.05 -18.31 -15.78
C PRO A 656 -22.98 -19.41 -15.68
N ASN A 657 -23.31 -20.63 -16.03
CA ASN A 657 -22.37 -21.76 -16.01
C ASN A 657 -22.20 -22.43 -17.39
N GLY A 658 -22.56 -21.73 -18.47
CA GLY A 658 -22.39 -22.24 -19.83
C GLY A 658 -23.37 -23.32 -20.22
N GLU A 659 -24.57 -23.32 -19.64
CA GLU A 659 -25.63 -24.25 -19.96
C GLU A 659 -26.02 -24.13 -21.44
N ALA A 660 -26.39 -25.28 -22.02
CA ALA A 660 -26.75 -25.39 -23.43
C ALA A 660 -28.13 -26.03 -23.56
N GLU A 661 -29.17 -25.21 -23.58
CA GLU A 661 -30.54 -25.65 -23.71
C GLU A 661 -30.88 -26.17 -25.11
N ILE A 662 -31.94 -27.01 -25.19
CA ILE A 662 -32.57 -27.43 -26.42
C ILE A 662 -33.79 -26.54 -26.69
N ILE A 663 -33.83 -25.91 -27.84
CA ILE A 663 -34.94 -25.07 -28.28
C ILE A 663 -35.79 -25.76 -29.38
N LYS A 664 -37.11 -25.52 -29.29
CA LYS A 664 -38.06 -25.91 -30.33
C LYS A 664 -38.38 -24.70 -31.20
N ILE A 665 -38.10 -24.80 -32.48
CA ILE A 665 -38.34 -23.77 -33.48
C ILE A 665 -39.58 -24.16 -34.26
N THR A 666 -40.56 -23.25 -34.33
CA THR A 666 -41.77 -23.40 -35.12
C THR A 666 -41.71 -22.44 -36.32
N PHE A 667 -41.76 -22.97 -37.52
CA PHE A 667 -41.76 -22.16 -38.74
C PHE A 667 -43.13 -21.62 -39.09
N ASP A 668 -43.16 -20.57 -39.92
CA ASP A 668 -44.39 -19.96 -40.36
C ASP A 668 -45.16 -20.90 -41.29
N PRO A 669 -46.45 -21.22 -41.03
CA PRO A 669 -47.24 -22.13 -41.82
C PRO A 669 -47.47 -21.69 -43.28
N SER A 670 -47.28 -20.40 -43.56
CA SER A 670 -47.44 -19.86 -44.93
C SER A 670 -46.31 -20.26 -45.88
N GLU A 671 -45.19 -20.75 -45.39
CA GLU A 671 -44.09 -21.26 -46.20
C GLU A 671 -44.36 -22.73 -46.59
N LYS A 672 -45.00 -22.98 -47.73
CA LYS A 672 -45.28 -24.28 -48.29
C LYS A 672 -44.00 -24.96 -48.75
N LYS A 673 -43.23 -25.58 -47.81
CA LYS A 673 -42.14 -26.51 -48.21
C LYS A 673 -42.35 -27.88 -47.59
N LYS A 674 -41.96 -28.93 -48.33
CA LYS A 674 -41.96 -30.32 -47.95
C LYS A 674 -40.97 -30.49 -46.75
N GLY A 675 -41.47 -30.48 -45.48
CA GLY A 675 -40.69 -30.69 -44.27
C GLY A 675 -41.52 -30.47 -43.03
N SER A 676 -40.99 -30.88 -41.87
CA SER A 676 -41.60 -30.67 -40.56
C SER A 676 -41.73 -29.19 -40.27
N ILE A 677 -42.86 -28.76 -39.71
CA ILE A 677 -43.10 -27.40 -39.22
C ILE A 677 -42.24 -27.12 -37.98
N PHE A 678 -41.70 -28.16 -37.36
CA PHE A 678 -40.90 -28.06 -36.10
C PHE A 678 -39.47 -28.52 -36.37
N LEU A 679 -38.53 -27.80 -35.75
CA LEU A 679 -37.12 -28.15 -35.70
C LEU A 679 -36.63 -27.99 -34.24
N ASP A 680 -36.07 -29.05 -33.70
CA ASP A 680 -35.37 -28.98 -32.42
C ASP A 680 -33.90 -28.65 -32.69
N LYS A 681 -33.35 -27.72 -31.93
CA LYS A 681 -31.93 -27.33 -32.03
C LYS A 681 -31.31 -27.30 -30.65
N ASP A 682 -30.25 -28.07 -30.52
CA ASP A 682 -29.43 -28.11 -29.30
C ASP A 682 -28.29 -27.11 -29.39
N PHE A 683 -28.17 -26.26 -28.38
CA PHE A 683 -27.09 -25.27 -28.28
C PHE A 683 -25.75 -25.92 -27.94
N SER A 684 -25.67 -27.11 -27.35
CA SER A 684 -24.43 -27.84 -27.11
C SER A 684 -23.63 -28.09 -28.39
N THR A 685 -24.32 -28.24 -29.50
CA THR A 685 -23.72 -28.43 -30.85
C THR A 685 -23.12 -27.14 -31.44
N ILE A 686 -23.28 -25.98 -30.75
CA ILE A 686 -22.84 -24.67 -31.22
C ILE A 686 -21.61 -24.24 -30.41
N LEU A 687 -20.48 -24.09 -31.10
CA LEU A 687 -19.24 -23.62 -30.47
C LEU A 687 -19.37 -22.20 -29.91
N ILE A 688 -18.79 -21.96 -28.74
CA ILE A 688 -18.68 -20.66 -28.15
C ILE A 688 -17.65 -19.86 -28.96
N LYS A 689 -18.06 -18.74 -29.57
CA LYS A 689 -17.21 -17.88 -30.39
C LYS A 689 -17.21 -16.43 -29.85
N GLY A 690 -16.33 -15.59 -30.39
CA GLY A 690 -16.29 -14.17 -30.01
C GLY A 690 -17.62 -13.46 -30.28
N ARG A 691 -17.95 -12.48 -29.44
CA ARG A 691 -19.21 -11.69 -29.48
C ARG A 691 -19.57 -11.11 -30.87
N ALA A 692 -18.54 -10.69 -31.63
CA ALA A 692 -18.74 -10.13 -32.99
C ALA A 692 -18.97 -11.17 -34.11
N SER A 693 -18.89 -12.48 -33.79
CA SER A 693 -19.09 -13.54 -34.80
C SER A 693 -20.52 -13.52 -35.35
N LYS A 694 -20.68 -13.82 -36.60
CA LYS A 694 -21.99 -13.94 -37.26
C LYS A 694 -22.83 -15.11 -36.72
N GLY A 695 -22.19 -16.16 -36.25
CA GLY A 695 -22.84 -17.42 -35.84
C GLY A 695 -23.11 -18.36 -37.01
N ASN A 696 -23.76 -19.48 -36.73
CA ASN A 696 -24.10 -20.50 -37.70
C ASN A 696 -25.47 -20.18 -38.34
N LEU A 697 -25.64 -20.42 -39.62
CA LEU A 697 -26.93 -20.29 -40.30
C LEU A 697 -27.91 -21.29 -39.68
N LEU A 698 -29.02 -20.80 -39.14
CA LEU A 698 -30.08 -21.61 -38.54
C LEU A 698 -31.17 -21.95 -39.60
N SER A 699 -31.69 -20.91 -40.28
CA SER A 699 -32.75 -21.07 -41.27
C SER A 699 -32.81 -19.86 -42.20
N ARG A 700 -33.22 -20.13 -43.45
CA ARG A 700 -33.64 -19.10 -44.41
C ARG A 700 -35.15 -18.93 -44.45
N ASN A 701 -35.89 -19.88 -43.81
CA ASN A 701 -37.35 -19.82 -43.70
C ASN A 701 -37.77 -18.95 -42.54
N SER A 702 -38.97 -18.35 -42.68
CA SER A 702 -39.53 -17.49 -41.63
C SER A 702 -39.85 -18.32 -40.37
N ILE A 703 -39.36 -17.87 -39.22
CA ILE A 703 -39.63 -18.47 -37.94
C ILE A 703 -40.78 -17.73 -37.25
N HIS A 704 -41.85 -18.48 -36.95
CA HIS A 704 -43.01 -17.98 -36.24
C HIS A 704 -42.75 -17.83 -34.74
N ARG A 705 -42.16 -18.90 -34.11
CA ARG A 705 -41.89 -18.91 -32.66
C ARG A 705 -40.70 -19.80 -32.34
N ILE A 706 -39.91 -19.39 -31.31
CA ILE A 706 -38.90 -20.23 -30.65
C ILE A 706 -39.30 -20.38 -29.21
N GLY A 707 -39.34 -21.59 -28.67
CA GLY A 707 -39.58 -21.93 -27.29
C GLY A 707 -38.51 -22.83 -26.73
N LEU A 708 -38.27 -22.73 -25.41
CA LEU A 708 -37.43 -23.68 -24.68
C LEU A 708 -38.09 -25.07 -24.70
N LYS A 709 -37.35 -26.12 -25.07
CA LYS A 709 -37.83 -27.49 -25.00
C LYS A 709 -37.35 -28.20 -23.75
N SER A 710 -36.07 -28.09 -23.46
CA SER A 710 -35.45 -28.61 -22.23
C SER A 710 -34.25 -27.78 -21.84
N HIS A 711 -34.00 -27.72 -20.56
CA HIS A 711 -32.74 -27.21 -20.05
C HIS A 711 -31.60 -28.17 -20.39
N GLY A 712 -30.43 -27.65 -20.70
CA GLY A 712 -29.25 -28.45 -21.05
C GLY A 712 -28.18 -28.39 -19.96
N HIS A 713 -27.18 -29.23 -20.14
CA HIS A 713 -26.01 -29.26 -19.21
C HIS A 713 -24.99 -28.19 -19.53
N SER A 714 -24.10 -27.91 -18.54
CA SER A 714 -22.92 -27.04 -18.76
C SER A 714 -21.98 -27.68 -19.81
N THR A 715 -21.51 -26.87 -20.76
CA THR A 715 -20.49 -27.25 -21.74
C THR A 715 -19.06 -26.80 -21.33
N LEU A 716 -18.89 -26.27 -20.09
CA LEU A 716 -17.64 -25.69 -19.62
C LEU A 716 -16.98 -26.51 -18.48
N GLY A 717 -17.46 -27.75 -18.23
CA GLY A 717 -17.03 -28.57 -17.12
C GLY A 717 -17.71 -28.17 -15.79
N GLY A 718 -17.39 -28.89 -14.73
CA GLY A 718 -17.95 -28.63 -13.40
C GLY A 718 -17.50 -27.32 -12.79
N ARG A 719 -18.20 -26.92 -11.74
CA ARG A 719 -17.84 -25.74 -10.92
C ARG A 719 -17.34 -26.19 -9.56
N LYS A 720 -16.14 -25.81 -9.17
CA LYS A 720 -15.63 -26.05 -7.84
C LYS A 720 -16.41 -25.22 -6.82
N VAL A 721 -16.80 -25.87 -5.72
CA VAL A 721 -17.60 -25.28 -4.65
C VAL A 721 -16.91 -25.52 -3.32
N TRP A 722 -16.79 -24.45 -2.51
CA TRP A 722 -16.23 -24.50 -1.15
C TRP A 722 -17.32 -24.17 -0.14
N PHE A 723 -17.18 -24.70 1.06
CA PHE A 723 -17.98 -24.35 2.22
C PHE A 723 -17.11 -23.60 3.23
N ASP A 724 -17.57 -22.43 3.62
CA ASP A 724 -16.93 -21.61 4.64
C ASP A 724 -17.65 -21.84 5.98
N PRO A 725 -17.03 -22.55 6.94
CA PRO A 725 -17.63 -22.88 8.24
C PRO A 725 -17.77 -21.65 9.16
N ASP A 726 -17.00 -20.57 8.94
CA ASP A 726 -17.07 -19.37 9.77
C ASP A 726 -18.37 -18.58 9.54
N VAL A 727 -18.92 -18.68 8.34
CA VAL A 727 -20.16 -18.00 7.95
C VAL A 727 -21.29 -18.95 7.58
N ASN A 728 -21.07 -20.26 7.61
CA ASN A 728 -22.02 -21.31 7.21
C ASN A 728 -22.59 -21.09 5.80
N ARG A 729 -21.73 -20.73 4.83
CA ARG A 729 -22.13 -20.45 3.44
C ARG A 729 -21.23 -21.15 2.42
N LEU A 730 -21.78 -21.35 1.25
CA LEU A 730 -21.00 -21.76 0.08
C LEU A 730 -20.31 -20.57 -0.55
N ASN A 731 -19.19 -20.84 -1.20
CA ASN A 731 -18.51 -19.87 -2.05
C ASN A 731 -17.82 -20.57 -3.23
N TYR A 732 -17.34 -19.74 -4.19
CA TYR A 732 -16.60 -20.17 -5.36
C TYR A 732 -15.20 -19.57 -5.40
N ASP A 733 -14.78 -18.96 -4.30
CA ASP A 733 -13.61 -18.09 -4.19
C ASP A 733 -12.48 -18.76 -3.38
N GLU A 734 -12.51 -20.11 -3.29
CA GLU A 734 -11.48 -20.94 -2.63
C GLU A 734 -11.34 -20.74 -1.11
N HIS A 735 -12.41 -20.27 -0.43
CA HIS A 735 -12.42 -20.10 1.02
C HIS A 735 -13.07 -21.29 1.74
N GLY A 736 -12.36 -21.85 2.74
CA GLY A 736 -12.87 -22.94 3.56
C GLY A 736 -12.64 -24.32 2.96
N GLN A 737 -13.56 -25.27 3.21
CA GLN A 737 -13.47 -26.65 2.78
C GLN A 737 -13.93 -26.83 1.33
N LEU A 738 -13.09 -27.42 0.47
CA LEU A 738 -13.50 -27.81 -0.89
C LEU A 738 -14.49 -28.99 -0.80
N LEU A 739 -15.70 -28.79 -1.35
CA LEU A 739 -16.72 -29.84 -1.45
C LEU A 739 -16.61 -30.67 -2.74
N GLY A 740 -15.84 -30.18 -3.71
CA GLY A 740 -15.64 -30.85 -4.99
C GLY A 740 -16.10 -30.05 -6.20
N GLU A 741 -16.17 -30.72 -7.34
CA GLU A 741 -16.62 -30.16 -8.61
C GLU A 741 -18.09 -30.55 -8.87
N PHE A 742 -18.92 -29.53 -9.13
CA PHE A 742 -20.37 -29.66 -9.25
C PHE A 742 -20.86 -29.40 -10.67
N TYR A 743 -21.77 -30.24 -11.16
CA TYR A 743 -22.51 -30.10 -12.40
C TYR A 743 -23.99 -29.76 -12.12
N ASN A 744 -24.76 -29.41 -13.12
CA ASN A 744 -26.13 -28.90 -12.98
C ASN A 744 -27.06 -29.75 -12.10
N ASP A 745 -26.92 -31.06 -12.15
CA ASP A 745 -27.80 -32.01 -11.46
C ASP A 745 -27.27 -32.40 -10.08
N ASP A 746 -26.06 -31.93 -9.74
CA ASP A 746 -25.46 -32.20 -8.44
C ASP A 746 -26.14 -31.38 -7.33
N SER A 747 -26.19 -31.98 -6.16
CA SER A 747 -26.73 -31.36 -4.95
C SER A 747 -25.77 -31.54 -3.78
N ILE A 748 -25.94 -30.71 -2.78
CA ILE A 748 -25.20 -30.78 -1.52
C ILE A 748 -26.03 -31.51 -0.51
N LEU A 749 -25.45 -32.52 0.15
CA LEU A 749 -25.99 -33.19 1.31
C LEU A 749 -25.57 -32.41 2.56
N VAL A 750 -26.56 -32.12 3.42
CA VAL A 750 -26.35 -31.50 4.73
C VAL A 750 -26.88 -32.45 5.77
N VAL A 751 -26.05 -32.81 6.74
CA VAL A 751 -26.42 -33.64 7.90
C VAL A 751 -26.17 -32.81 9.15
N LEU A 752 -27.19 -32.73 10.01
CA LEU A 752 -27.14 -31.99 11.26
C LEU A 752 -26.83 -32.94 12.44
N LYS A 753 -26.25 -32.41 13.52
CA LYS A 753 -25.89 -33.15 14.74
C LYS A 753 -27.11 -33.80 15.46
N ASN A 754 -28.31 -33.29 15.16
CA ASN A 754 -29.55 -33.85 15.69
C ASN A 754 -30.12 -35.02 14.85
N GLY A 755 -29.39 -35.47 13.82
CA GLY A 755 -29.79 -36.55 12.95
C GLY A 755 -30.69 -36.16 11.78
N ASP A 756 -31.00 -34.89 11.61
CA ASP A 756 -31.70 -34.41 10.45
C ASP A 756 -30.74 -34.35 9.25
N TYR A 757 -31.24 -34.68 8.06
CA TYR A 757 -30.53 -34.46 6.80
C TYR A 757 -31.45 -33.94 5.70
N TYR A 758 -30.90 -33.22 4.77
CA TYR A 758 -31.59 -32.67 3.60
C TYR A 758 -30.59 -32.30 2.48
N GLN A 759 -31.14 -32.01 1.33
CA GLN A 759 -30.33 -31.61 0.16
C GLN A 759 -30.67 -30.21 -0.27
N THR A 760 -29.65 -29.52 -0.75
CA THR A 760 -29.76 -28.18 -1.38
C THR A 760 -29.05 -28.15 -2.74
N ASN A 761 -29.34 -27.13 -3.53
CA ASN A 761 -28.50 -26.78 -4.66
C ASN A 761 -27.18 -26.15 -4.14
N PHE A 762 -26.20 -25.97 -5.01
CA PHE A 762 -24.89 -25.37 -4.69
C PHE A 762 -24.85 -23.86 -4.93
N ASP A 763 -25.95 -23.13 -4.70
CA ASP A 763 -25.98 -21.66 -4.80
C ASP A 763 -25.22 -21.03 -3.63
N ALA A 764 -24.29 -20.12 -3.91
CA ALA A 764 -23.52 -19.40 -2.89
C ALA A 764 -24.38 -18.53 -1.94
N ASN A 765 -25.65 -18.25 -2.28
CA ASN A 765 -26.57 -17.55 -1.40
C ASN A 765 -27.17 -18.44 -0.30
N ASN A 766 -26.99 -19.77 -0.38
CA ASN A 766 -27.49 -20.68 0.65
C ASN A 766 -26.73 -20.41 1.97
N HIS A 767 -27.50 -20.32 3.03
CA HIS A 767 -27.01 -20.25 4.41
C HIS A 767 -27.48 -21.48 5.17
N TYR A 768 -26.58 -22.08 5.93
CA TYR A 768 -26.81 -23.32 6.67
C TYR A 768 -26.83 -23.08 8.16
N GLU A 769 -27.35 -24.06 8.91
CA GLU A 769 -27.43 -23.98 10.35
C GLU A 769 -26.10 -24.17 11.07
N ASP A 770 -25.94 -23.65 12.29
CA ASP A 770 -24.70 -23.75 13.09
C ASP A 770 -24.38 -25.17 13.57
N ASN A 771 -25.35 -26.10 13.52
CA ASN A 771 -25.23 -27.45 14.05
C ASN A 771 -24.93 -28.52 12.97
N ILE A 772 -24.24 -28.14 11.91
CA ILE A 772 -23.85 -29.08 10.85
C ILE A 772 -22.91 -30.15 11.44
N ALA A 773 -23.18 -31.41 11.11
CA ALA A 773 -22.26 -32.51 11.32
C ALA A 773 -21.44 -32.82 10.08
N ILE A 774 -22.09 -32.87 8.91
CA ILE A 774 -21.45 -33.15 7.60
C ILE A 774 -22.08 -32.27 6.54
N ILE A 775 -21.26 -31.72 5.68
CA ILE A 775 -21.66 -31.09 4.43
C ILE A 775 -20.74 -31.56 3.32
N GLU A 776 -21.33 -32.12 2.28
CA GLU A 776 -20.56 -32.66 1.15
C GLU A 776 -21.39 -32.74 -0.13
N LYS A 777 -20.77 -33.08 -1.25
CA LYS A 777 -21.48 -33.42 -2.49
C LYS A 777 -22.30 -34.69 -2.28
N TYR A 778 -23.59 -34.66 -2.65
CA TYR A 778 -24.46 -35.81 -2.51
C TYR A 778 -24.10 -36.94 -3.47
N ASP A 779 -23.96 -38.14 -2.95
CA ASP A 779 -23.81 -39.39 -3.69
C ASP A 779 -24.91 -40.39 -3.29
N GLU A 780 -25.76 -40.80 -4.22
CA GLU A 780 -26.86 -41.71 -4.00
C GLU A 780 -26.40 -43.12 -3.62
N HIS A 781 -25.21 -43.52 -3.95
CA HIS A 781 -24.65 -44.84 -3.70
C HIS A 781 -23.85 -44.89 -2.39
N LYS A 782 -23.58 -43.77 -1.76
CA LYS A 782 -22.78 -43.71 -0.54
C LYS A 782 -23.53 -44.36 0.61
N VAL A 783 -22.91 -45.38 1.24
CA VAL A 783 -23.44 -46.04 2.40
C VAL A 783 -22.92 -45.39 3.68
N TRP A 784 -23.87 -45.03 4.54
CA TRP A 784 -23.59 -44.41 5.82
C TRP A 784 -23.70 -45.44 6.94
N THR A 785 -22.75 -45.41 7.88
CA THR A 785 -22.83 -46.20 9.13
C THR A 785 -23.02 -45.25 10.27
N ALA A 786 -24.12 -45.40 10.98
CA ALA A 786 -24.43 -44.61 12.18
C ALA A 786 -24.48 -45.47 13.43
N VAL A 787 -23.86 -44.99 14.49
CA VAL A 787 -24.07 -45.50 15.86
C VAL A 787 -24.87 -44.47 16.64
N LEU A 788 -25.93 -44.93 17.26
CA LEU A 788 -26.88 -44.08 18.00
C LEU A 788 -27.34 -44.73 19.31
N PHE A 789 -27.66 -43.92 20.29
CA PHE A 789 -28.45 -44.36 21.46
C PHE A 789 -29.92 -44.14 21.14
N ASP A 790 -30.67 -45.22 21.10
CA ASP A 790 -32.07 -45.22 20.72
C ASP A 790 -32.97 -45.11 22.01
N ALA A 791 -33.57 -43.92 22.18
CA ALA A 791 -34.40 -43.63 23.33
C ALA A 791 -35.69 -44.43 23.38
N ASP A 792 -36.19 -44.96 22.27
CA ASP A 792 -37.37 -45.83 22.21
C ASP A 792 -37.06 -47.28 22.62
N ASN A 793 -35.76 -47.58 22.80
CA ASN A 793 -35.27 -48.91 23.15
C ASN A 793 -34.29 -48.88 24.32
N ASP A 794 -34.73 -48.33 25.44
CA ASP A 794 -34.03 -48.26 26.73
C ASP A 794 -32.68 -47.52 26.65
N GLY A 795 -32.45 -46.67 25.60
CA GLY A 795 -31.22 -45.94 25.41
C GLY A 795 -30.01 -46.81 25.07
N TYR A 796 -30.20 -48.07 24.64
CA TYR A 796 -29.10 -48.93 24.20
C TYR A 796 -28.44 -48.43 22.93
N PRO A 797 -27.14 -48.72 22.69
CA PRO A 797 -26.45 -48.38 21.48
C PRO A 797 -26.83 -49.30 20.32
N TYR A 798 -27.25 -48.70 19.23
CA TYR A 798 -27.61 -49.38 17.98
C TYR A 798 -26.70 -48.94 16.86
N MET A 799 -26.36 -49.86 15.98
CA MET A 799 -25.66 -49.57 14.73
C MET A 799 -26.61 -49.80 13.57
N LYS A 800 -26.59 -48.91 12.59
CA LYS A 800 -27.29 -49.11 11.32
C LYS A 800 -26.45 -48.65 10.15
N ARG A 801 -26.64 -49.32 9.02
CA ARG A 801 -26.06 -48.96 7.72
C ARG A 801 -27.20 -48.68 6.75
N PHE A 802 -27.08 -47.51 6.05
CA PHE A 802 -28.17 -47.07 5.20
C PHE A 802 -27.64 -46.12 4.11
N THR A 803 -28.40 -45.90 3.06
CA THR A 803 -28.20 -44.82 2.08
C THR A 803 -29.14 -43.67 2.38
N MET A 804 -28.72 -42.44 2.17
CA MET A 804 -29.55 -41.25 2.32
C MET A 804 -30.35 -41.01 1.05
N GLU A 805 -31.66 -40.94 1.15
CA GLU A 805 -32.54 -40.70 0.01
C GLU A 805 -32.52 -39.24 -0.42
N ALA A 806 -32.61 -38.99 -1.73
CA ALA A 806 -32.68 -37.65 -2.26
C ALA A 806 -33.93 -36.90 -1.76
N THR A 807 -33.73 -35.82 -0.98
CA THR A 807 -34.84 -35.07 -0.41
C THR A 807 -34.49 -33.60 -0.16
N LYS A 808 -35.39 -32.69 -0.50
CA LYS A 808 -35.32 -31.27 -0.13
C LYS A 808 -35.97 -30.96 1.21
N ARG A 809 -36.74 -31.94 1.80
CA ARG A 809 -37.36 -31.82 3.12
C ARG A 809 -36.47 -32.48 4.15
N LYS A 810 -36.37 -31.89 5.35
CA LYS A 810 -35.65 -32.49 6.45
C LYS A 810 -36.21 -33.88 6.78
N GLN A 811 -35.34 -34.87 6.81
CA GLN A 811 -35.63 -36.22 7.25
C GLN A 811 -34.68 -36.56 8.41
N ASN A 812 -35.16 -37.33 9.36
CA ASN A 812 -34.34 -37.72 10.51
C ASN A 812 -34.07 -39.22 10.47
N TYR A 813 -32.78 -39.60 10.55
CA TYR A 813 -32.41 -41.02 10.57
C TYR A 813 -32.31 -41.59 12.01
N LEU A 814 -32.35 -40.75 13.05
CA LEU A 814 -32.37 -41.24 14.45
C LEU A 814 -33.75 -41.75 14.90
N GLY A 815 -34.82 -41.36 14.19
CA GLY A 815 -36.20 -41.65 14.54
C GLY A 815 -36.93 -40.41 15.06
N ASP A 816 -38.20 -40.62 15.50
CA ASP A 816 -39.07 -39.51 15.92
C ASP A 816 -38.83 -39.07 17.37
N ASN A 817 -38.10 -39.86 18.16
CA ASN A 817 -37.84 -39.56 19.58
C ASN A 817 -36.65 -38.59 19.70
N THR A 818 -36.90 -37.38 20.15
CA THR A 818 -35.93 -36.31 20.34
C THR A 818 -34.84 -36.58 21.38
N LEU A 819 -35.02 -37.62 22.22
CA LEU A 819 -34.02 -38.06 23.20
C LEU A 819 -33.00 -39.05 22.62
N SER A 820 -33.24 -39.56 21.42
CA SER A 820 -32.26 -40.36 20.68
C SER A 820 -31.10 -39.48 20.26
N ARG A 821 -29.86 -39.96 20.40
CA ARG A 821 -28.67 -39.20 20.09
C ARG A 821 -27.72 -39.97 19.19
N GLN A 822 -27.13 -39.25 18.22
CA GLN A 822 -26.04 -39.74 17.42
C GLN A 822 -24.76 -39.80 18.27
N VAL A 823 -24.01 -40.89 18.12
CA VAL A 823 -22.70 -41.10 18.73
C VAL A 823 -21.63 -41.02 17.66
N LEU A 824 -21.83 -41.71 16.53
CA LEU A 824 -20.90 -41.72 15.39
C LEU A 824 -21.71 -41.74 14.09
N LEU A 825 -21.24 -41.05 13.10
CA LEU A 825 -21.68 -41.12 11.71
C LEU A 825 -20.47 -41.09 10.81
N THR A 826 -20.28 -42.14 9.99
CA THR A 826 -19.19 -42.26 9.04
C THR A 826 -19.69 -42.71 7.68
N GLY A 827 -19.06 -42.17 6.63
CA GLY A 827 -19.24 -42.57 5.23
C GLY A 827 -18.15 -43.51 4.71
N GLU A 828 -17.29 -44.02 5.62
CA GLU A 828 -16.23 -44.95 5.23
C GLU A 828 -16.85 -46.24 4.64
N VAL A 829 -16.17 -46.82 3.63
CA VAL A 829 -16.68 -48.01 2.94
C VAL A 829 -16.61 -49.26 3.83
N TYR A 830 -15.52 -49.39 4.59
CA TYR A 830 -15.29 -50.51 5.50
C TYR A 830 -15.06 -50.01 6.94
N PRO A 831 -16.11 -49.46 7.61
CA PRO A 831 -15.91 -48.81 8.91
C PRO A 831 -15.69 -49.85 10.00
N ARG A 832 -14.71 -49.59 10.86
CA ARG A 832 -14.41 -50.37 12.07
C ARG A 832 -14.63 -49.49 13.27
N ILE A 833 -15.25 -50.08 14.28
CA ILE A 833 -15.67 -49.35 15.48
C ILE A 833 -15.19 -50.08 16.71
N LYS A 834 -14.52 -49.34 17.61
CA LYS A 834 -14.12 -49.80 18.94
C LYS A 834 -15.11 -49.31 19.99
N VAL A 835 -15.60 -50.23 20.78
CA VAL A 835 -16.51 -49.96 21.90
C VAL A 835 -15.77 -50.25 23.18
N THR A 836 -15.62 -49.25 24.04
CA THR A 836 -15.00 -49.39 25.37
C THR A 836 -16.10 -49.37 26.43
N PHE A 837 -16.02 -50.30 27.35
CA PHE A 837 -17.03 -50.44 28.42
C PHE A 837 -16.62 -49.63 29.64
N GLY A 838 -17.60 -49.07 30.34
CA GLY A 838 -17.40 -48.23 31.53
C GLY A 838 -18.30 -48.60 32.72
N GLY A 839 -18.17 -47.85 33.79
CA GLY A 839 -18.93 -48.03 34.99
C GLY A 839 -18.75 -49.45 35.60
N ASN A 840 -19.87 -50.15 35.84
CA ASN A 840 -19.84 -51.52 36.39
C ASN A 840 -19.28 -52.56 35.39
N ASP A 841 -19.19 -52.24 34.13
CA ASP A 841 -18.72 -53.12 33.06
C ASP A 841 -17.31 -52.77 32.57
N ALA A 842 -16.59 -51.87 33.22
CA ALA A 842 -15.25 -51.41 32.84
C ALA A 842 -14.15 -52.50 32.79
N PHE A 843 -14.43 -53.66 33.42
CA PHE A 843 -13.53 -54.83 33.44
C PHE A 843 -13.57 -55.64 32.12
N ARG A 844 -14.50 -55.30 31.20
CA ARG A 844 -14.66 -56.01 29.93
C ARG A 844 -13.61 -55.53 28.93
N GLU A 845 -13.08 -56.45 28.13
CA GLU A 845 -12.21 -56.07 27.02
C GLU A 845 -12.99 -55.23 26.00
N PRO A 846 -12.35 -54.23 25.39
CA PRO A 846 -12.96 -53.45 24.31
C PRO A 846 -13.42 -54.35 23.17
N LEU A 847 -14.59 -54.06 22.62
CA LEU A 847 -15.17 -54.78 21.49
C LEU A 847 -14.84 -54.06 20.18
N GLU A 848 -14.14 -54.72 19.28
CA GLU A 848 -13.93 -54.20 17.92
C GLU A 848 -14.98 -54.84 17.00
N ILE A 849 -15.64 -53.99 16.20
CA ILE A 849 -16.71 -54.38 15.29
C ILE A 849 -16.37 -53.93 13.88
N ASP A 850 -16.34 -54.87 12.92
CA ASP A 850 -16.43 -54.57 11.49
C ASP A 850 -17.91 -54.37 11.15
N ALA A 851 -18.26 -53.13 10.80
CA ALA A 851 -19.64 -52.75 10.59
C ALA A 851 -20.29 -53.46 9.41
N GLU A 852 -19.51 -53.78 8.38
CA GLU A 852 -20.00 -54.49 7.19
C GLU A 852 -20.44 -55.92 7.53
N GLN A 853 -19.63 -56.61 8.31
CA GLN A 853 -19.96 -57.96 8.78
C GLN A 853 -21.05 -57.96 9.88
N PHE A 854 -21.12 -56.86 10.64
CA PHE A 854 -22.06 -56.76 11.75
C PHE A 854 -23.49 -56.54 11.28
N ILE A 855 -23.72 -55.63 10.30
CA ILE A 855 -25.05 -55.29 9.82
C ILE A 855 -25.09 -55.00 8.31
N ALA A 856 -26.07 -55.58 7.61
CA ALA A 856 -26.32 -55.28 6.21
C ALA A 856 -26.95 -53.88 6.01
N VAL A 857 -26.75 -53.28 4.86
CA VAL A 857 -27.37 -52.00 4.45
C VAL A 857 -28.90 -52.15 4.39
N LYS A 858 -29.63 -51.22 5.02
CA LYS A 858 -31.10 -51.15 5.03
C LYS A 858 -31.56 -49.73 4.82
N GLY A 859 -32.86 -49.47 4.70
CA GLY A 859 -33.40 -48.12 4.57
C GLY A 859 -33.08 -47.28 5.85
N PHE A 860 -32.96 -45.97 5.72
CA PHE A 860 -32.58 -45.06 6.82
C PHE A 860 -33.56 -45.07 8.01
N LYS A 861 -34.83 -45.47 7.82
CA LYS A 861 -35.85 -45.65 8.89
C LYS A 861 -35.70 -46.97 9.68
N ALA A 862 -34.79 -47.85 9.26
CA ALA A 862 -34.61 -49.12 9.97
C ALA A 862 -34.05 -48.88 11.37
N LYS A 863 -34.48 -49.66 12.35
CA LYS A 863 -34.09 -49.58 13.76
C LYS A 863 -32.59 -49.83 13.96
N GLY A 864 -31.93 -50.60 13.11
CA GLY A 864 -30.57 -51.03 13.31
C GLY A 864 -30.42 -52.30 14.15
N LYS A 865 -29.19 -52.69 14.45
CA LYS A 865 -28.80 -53.83 15.27
C LYS A 865 -28.16 -53.34 16.57
N ARG A 866 -28.63 -53.84 17.71
CA ARG A 866 -28.07 -53.50 19.01
C ARG A 866 -26.63 -53.98 19.12
N ILE A 867 -25.73 -53.09 19.60
CA ILE A 867 -24.29 -53.35 19.73
C ILE A 867 -24.02 -54.08 21.04
N SER A 868 -24.55 -53.59 22.14
CA SER A 868 -24.34 -54.13 23.48
C SER A 868 -25.51 -53.86 24.40
N ILE A 869 -25.59 -54.66 25.48
CA ILE A 869 -26.47 -54.43 26.63
C ILE A 869 -25.71 -53.89 27.85
N TRP A 870 -24.39 -53.77 27.72
CA TRP A 870 -23.48 -53.36 28.78
C TRP A 870 -23.25 -51.88 28.78
N GLN A 871 -22.82 -51.30 29.88
CA GLN A 871 -22.56 -49.88 30.00
C GLN A 871 -21.32 -49.52 29.17
N ILE A 872 -21.49 -48.58 28.24
CA ILE A 872 -20.41 -48.11 27.34
C ILE A 872 -19.83 -46.80 27.86
N GLU A 873 -18.50 -46.67 27.83
CA GLU A 873 -17.76 -45.48 28.14
C GLU A 873 -17.52 -44.64 26.88
N SER A 874 -16.94 -45.24 25.81
CA SER A 874 -16.69 -44.57 24.55
C SER A 874 -16.94 -45.47 23.33
N ILE A 875 -17.22 -44.85 22.22
CA ILE A 875 -17.31 -45.48 20.89
C ILE A 875 -16.47 -44.65 19.95
N GLU A 876 -15.46 -45.27 19.37
CA GLU A 876 -14.45 -44.63 18.49
C GLU A 876 -14.38 -45.36 17.16
N GLU A 877 -14.12 -44.57 16.08
CA GLU A 877 -13.84 -45.13 14.77
C GLU A 877 -12.36 -45.54 14.68
N LEU A 878 -12.13 -46.76 14.20
CA LEU A 878 -10.78 -47.27 13.93
C LEU A 878 -10.47 -47.16 12.46
N PRO A 879 -9.20 -47.00 12.08
CA PRO A 879 -8.79 -47.06 10.68
C PRO A 879 -9.24 -48.34 9.98
N PRO A 880 -9.74 -48.27 8.74
CA PRO A 880 -10.15 -49.44 8.00
C PRO A 880 -8.95 -50.37 7.74
N THR A 881 -9.16 -51.68 7.78
CA THR A 881 -8.14 -52.71 7.43
C THR A 881 -8.22 -53.14 5.98
N ARG A 882 -9.28 -52.73 5.28
CA ARG A 882 -9.54 -53.01 3.89
C ARG A 882 -9.79 -51.69 3.18
N PHE A 883 -9.31 -51.58 1.97
CA PHE A 883 -9.55 -50.44 1.11
C PHE A 883 -10.35 -50.90 -0.11
N PRO A 884 -11.21 -50.06 -0.70
CA PRO A 884 -11.84 -50.36 -1.96
C PRO A 884 -10.75 -50.66 -2.99
N GLU A 885 -10.89 -51.73 -3.76
CA GLU A 885 -10.06 -51.96 -4.96
C GLU A 885 -10.34 -50.77 -5.89
N GLU A 886 -9.32 -50.01 -6.25
CA GLU A 886 -9.44 -49.02 -7.31
C GLU A 886 -9.97 -49.77 -8.54
N PRO A 887 -11.06 -49.29 -9.18
CA PRO A 887 -11.53 -49.89 -10.41
C PRO A 887 -10.35 -49.86 -11.39
N ALA A 888 -9.95 -51.04 -11.86
CA ALA A 888 -8.91 -51.15 -12.88
C ALA A 888 -9.30 -50.19 -14.02
N GLU A 889 -8.45 -49.23 -14.28
CA GLU A 889 -8.59 -48.33 -15.43
C GLU A 889 -8.72 -49.21 -16.66
N ASN A 890 -9.96 -49.46 -17.11
CA ASN A 890 -10.20 -49.92 -18.43
C ASN A 890 -9.67 -48.82 -19.36
N SER A 891 -8.56 -49.10 -19.97
CA SER A 891 -8.03 -48.38 -21.11
C SER A 891 -8.98 -48.52 -22.28
N ASP A 892 -10.11 -47.79 -22.21
CA ASP A 892 -10.86 -47.41 -23.39
C ASP A 892 -10.59 -45.96 -23.66
N ASP A 893 -9.78 -45.81 -24.68
CA ASP A 893 -9.39 -44.63 -25.40
C ASP A 893 -10.61 -43.69 -25.60
N ASP A 894 -10.79 -42.71 -24.69
CA ASP A 894 -11.54 -41.51 -25.06
C ASP A 894 -10.82 -40.30 -24.46
N SER A 895 -9.90 -39.79 -25.29
CA SER A 895 -9.09 -38.64 -25.11
C SER A 895 -9.96 -37.39 -25.00
N SER A 896 -10.25 -36.93 -23.75
CA SER A 896 -10.57 -35.53 -23.48
C SER A 896 -9.56 -34.97 -22.52
N SER A 897 -8.34 -34.78 -22.99
CA SER A 897 -7.35 -33.90 -22.37
C SER A 897 -7.87 -32.46 -22.35
N PRO A 898 -7.56 -31.64 -21.32
CA PRO A 898 -7.89 -30.23 -21.36
C PRO A 898 -7.19 -29.60 -22.56
N VAL A 899 -7.97 -28.94 -23.40
CA VAL A 899 -7.46 -28.21 -24.55
C VAL A 899 -6.64 -27.05 -24.04
N GLU A 900 -5.33 -27.23 -23.93
CA GLU A 900 -4.39 -26.12 -24.01
C GLU A 900 -4.71 -25.38 -25.31
N ASN A 901 -4.72 -24.03 -25.25
CA ASN A 901 -4.79 -23.19 -26.43
C ASN A 901 -3.54 -23.40 -27.29
N LEU A 902 -3.55 -24.49 -28.05
CA LEU A 902 -2.61 -24.68 -29.13
C LEU A 902 -3.13 -23.82 -30.28
N ASP A 903 -2.32 -22.91 -30.74
CA ASP A 903 -2.50 -22.15 -31.97
C ASP A 903 -2.78 -23.17 -33.09
N PRO A 904 -3.95 -23.13 -33.74
CA PRO A 904 -4.30 -24.10 -34.75
C PRO A 904 -3.35 -24.10 -35.96
N ASP A 905 -2.49 -23.10 -36.06
CA ASP A 905 -1.52 -22.92 -37.13
C ASP A 905 -0.06 -23.21 -36.71
N ALA A 906 0.16 -23.67 -35.46
CA ALA A 906 1.49 -24.04 -35.02
C ALA A 906 2.07 -25.20 -35.80
N GLY A 907 3.08 -24.94 -36.63
CA GLY A 907 3.78 -25.92 -37.45
C GLY A 907 3.37 -25.95 -38.93
N LYS A 908 2.43 -25.11 -39.36
CA LYS A 908 2.05 -24.95 -40.78
C LYS A 908 2.86 -23.83 -41.43
N SER A 909 3.23 -23.97 -42.68
CA SER A 909 3.83 -22.89 -43.46
C SER A 909 2.77 -21.82 -43.79
N GLU A 910 3.20 -20.55 -43.97
CA GLU A 910 2.29 -19.45 -44.37
C GLU A 910 1.44 -19.76 -45.59
N GLN A 911 1.96 -20.59 -46.52
CA GLN A 911 1.28 -21.01 -47.72
C GLN A 911 0.17 -22.05 -47.40
N GLN A 912 0.42 -22.98 -46.49
CA GLN A 912 -0.57 -23.96 -46.05
C GLN A 912 -1.74 -23.31 -45.30
N VAL A 913 -1.47 -22.32 -44.51
CA VAL A 913 -2.52 -21.54 -43.81
C VAL A 913 -3.35 -20.71 -44.81
N ARG A 914 -2.72 -20.12 -45.84
CA ARG A 914 -3.42 -19.43 -46.92
C ARG A 914 -4.33 -20.35 -47.75
N ASP A 915 -3.83 -21.54 -48.10
CA ASP A 915 -4.59 -22.50 -48.91
C ASP A 915 -5.79 -23.08 -48.13
N GLU A 916 -5.66 -23.29 -46.81
CA GLU A 916 -6.80 -23.66 -45.96
C GLU A 916 -7.83 -22.52 -45.82
N ILE A 917 -7.40 -21.26 -45.73
CA ILE A 917 -8.31 -20.11 -45.63
C ILE A 917 -9.02 -19.82 -46.95
N THR A 918 -8.35 -20.02 -48.06
CA THR A 918 -8.91 -19.75 -49.40
C THR A 918 -9.64 -20.94 -50.00
N GLY A 919 -9.54 -22.13 -49.43
CA GLY A 919 -10.15 -23.38 -49.96
C GLY A 919 -9.50 -23.90 -51.25
N GLN A 920 -8.27 -23.46 -51.53
CA GLN A 920 -7.47 -23.98 -52.65
C GLN A 920 -6.70 -25.24 -52.20
N LEU A 921 -7.09 -26.38 -52.75
CA LEU A 921 -6.34 -27.63 -52.61
C LEU A 921 -5.15 -27.60 -53.55
N ASN A 922 -3.93 -27.70 -53.03
CA ASN A 922 -2.74 -27.95 -53.85
C ASN A 922 -2.82 -29.35 -54.46
N LEU A 923 -2.92 -29.40 -55.78
CA LEU A 923 -3.04 -30.64 -56.59
C LEU A 923 -1.69 -31.33 -56.88
N PHE A 924 -0.59 -30.77 -56.37
CA PHE A 924 0.75 -31.36 -56.53
C PHE A 924 1.51 -31.34 -55.22
N PRO A 925 1.86 -32.47 -54.62
CA PRO A 925 2.81 -32.54 -53.54
C PRO A 925 4.21 -32.26 -54.11
N ASP A 926 4.94 -31.32 -53.50
CA ASP A 926 6.36 -31.06 -53.79
C ASP A 926 7.17 -32.29 -53.41
N GLU A 927 7.71 -32.97 -54.45
CA GLU A 927 8.84 -33.91 -54.30
C GLU A 927 10.12 -33.11 -54.02
N ILE A 928 10.82 -33.54 -52.97
CA ILE A 928 12.22 -33.44 -52.50
C ILE A 928 12.37 -32.69 -51.20
#